data_aefdabdba0e49ddf2a79c4cbce6355e5
#
_entry.id   aefdabdba0e49ddf2a79c4cbce6355e5
#
_cell.length_a   1.000
_cell.length_b   1.000
_cell.length_c   1.000
_cell.angle_alpha   90.00
_cell.angle_beta   90.00
_cell.angle_gamma   90.00
#
_symmetry.space_group_name_H-M   'P 1'
#
loop_
_entity.id
_entity.type
_entity.pdbx_description
1 polymer ?
#
loop_
_entity_poly.entity_id
_entity_poly.type
_entity_poly.pdbx_seq_one_letter_code
_entity_poly.pdbx_strand_id
1 'polypeptide(L)'
;MNKSAFNKPGFKKSTIAIALTLAFSQHAFAQQAAEPVEKIQRVEVTGSSIKRTQAEAAGSVQILTRDDIERTGQTTALGILGSSSAISTDISSASSSSGSFATGSSAVGMRGLGKVATLVLVNGQRIAQYGLADGAQQNFTNLDAIPAAAIERIEILKDGASAIYGSDAIAGVINIILLKDFEGAKITGNYKESDGFKDQRNRSISGIVGYGDVDKDGFNTYLTYEAYKSDGYTTGDLQSHYPEWHRQTPGRSTWDAGSSFSPTGNYFINSNNIVAAPGCPTGNIDPKDKLCKMDILPYTGLTTDAKRYALASNTHFRIGKNIDANFEITNAGASNDYIVAPFNVSNGSATTSSSTWYNAIDGKMVGPFFYPKLPVGHAMNPYAVPVEYRARMMDTGNGFNFNRTESDQTRVMLTLNGDIGSFDWKSSAGFMKSSATKATRAVSKDGYSNAIVNGTYKFGQQNDAALLDSMFPVRTTKGESKITFVDATVSGEVAQLPAGPLNVAFGTDIRREKYEMASSDNVLRGDLVGIAGLQVKDTMDHYALFAEATIPVVKRVEVSAAVRADKSTNSDVHFSPKLGLRVNATDTLLLRATAAGGFRAPNIVETGNGLGRSSFATDVSDPRRCATASALNKLVQSNPAATSVDKAQGNTFQNSDCKGGVASFVSANKDLKPETSRSITAGFVFEPVKNWTVALDYYHIERKDEIGTRGVADILRGEAGLPAGQLVRVDNSAADAQFLALVKKYAPGNTTNFGGVGTIGLLYNPYVNSGKTRASGFDFDAGGRFNTGIGQVRLKLEGTYLWKYQEFSVTDNAYDTNLAGNYDMGSRLKAKLRASLKAGSFDHGMTLNYASGFSNDSQTSPTYCVTNKVSAENMDACSRVGSNTTVDYNLSFSGIKNTRLSLYIDNLFDKAAPVQWRRGYAESFQFRRIGVSASYTFL
;
A
#
# COMPACT_ATOMS: atom_id res chain seq x y z
N MET A 1 -4.33 26.83 34.96
CA MET A 1 -5.09 26.75 36.24
C MET A 1 -5.46 25.30 36.48
N ASN A 2 -4.99 24.78 37.59
CA ASN A 2 -5.33 23.51 38.26
C ASN A 2 -5.67 22.26 37.41
N LYS A 3 -4.66 21.42 37.24
CA LYS A 3 -4.84 19.98 37.03
C LYS A 3 -4.84 19.31 38.41
N SER A 4 -6.00 18.84 38.84
CA SER A 4 -6.13 17.98 40.00
C SER A 4 -5.57 16.61 39.69
N ALA A 5 -4.68 16.15 40.54
CA ALA A 5 -4.10 14.83 40.53
C ALA A 5 -5.18 13.76 40.80
N PHE A 6 -5.43 12.88 39.87
CA PHE A 6 -6.09 11.60 40.14
C PHE A 6 -5.02 10.50 40.17
N ASN A 7 -4.87 9.91 41.34
CA ASN A 7 -4.04 8.75 41.62
C ASN A 7 -4.47 7.56 40.72
N LYS A 8 -3.51 7.01 39.98
CA LYS A 8 -3.68 5.76 39.22
C LYS A 8 -3.61 4.57 40.18
N PRO A 9 -4.56 3.61 40.12
CA PRO A 9 -4.34 2.30 40.71
C PRO A 9 -3.36 1.53 39.79
N GLY A 10 -2.14 1.34 40.28
CA GLY A 10 -1.16 0.46 39.62
C GLY A 10 -1.64 -0.97 39.68
N PHE A 11 -1.93 -1.56 38.53
CA PHE A 11 -2.08 -3.00 38.40
C PHE A 11 -0.72 -3.63 38.70
N LYS A 12 -0.61 -4.26 39.85
CA LYS A 12 0.61 -4.93 40.28
C LYS A 12 0.85 -6.16 39.36
N LYS A 13 2.07 -6.25 38.81
CA LYS A 13 2.58 -7.36 37.98
C LYS A 13 2.36 -8.78 38.60
N SER A 14 1.98 -8.86 39.86
CA SER A 14 1.72 -10.12 40.60
C SER A 14 0.37 -10.78 40.32
N THR A 15 -0.62 -10.08 39.74
CA THR A 15 -1.96 -10.62 39.56
C THR A 15 -2.11 -11.53 38.33
N ILE A 16 -1.28 -11.28 37.28
CA ILE A 16 -1.26 -12.09 36.06
C ILE A 16 -0.56 -13.43 36.28
N ALA A 17 0.46 -13.47 37.13
CA ALA A 17 1.16 -14.70 37.49
C ALA A 17 0.25 -15.70 38.31
N ILE A 18 -0.68 -15.19 39.10
CA ILE A 18 -1.61 -16.01 39.91
C ILE A 18 -2.74 -16.61 39.02
N ALA A 19 -3.18 -15.90 37.99
CA ALA A 19 -4.18 -16.43 37.06
C ALA A 19 -3.63 -17.57 36.17
N LEU A 20 -2.34 -17.55 35.84
CA LEU A 20 -1.67 -18.60 35.08
C LEU A 20 -1.39 -19.87 35.94
N THR A 21 -1.15 -19.74 37.24
CA THR A 21 -0.88 -20.90 38.14
C THR A 21 -2.14 -21.67 38.54
N LEU A 22 -3.30 -21.04 38.59
CA LEU A 22 -4.57 -21.69 38.89
C LEU A 22 -5.17 -22.50 37.71
N ALA A 23 -4.74 -22.25 36.48
CA ALA A 23 -5.20 -22.98 35.29
C ALA A 23 -4.57 -24.36 35.10
N PHE A 24 -3.53 -24.71 35.89
CA PHE A 24 -2.79 -25.98 35.71
C PHE A 24 -3.21 -27.12 36.67
N SER A 25 -4.19 -26.91 37.52
CA SER A 25 -4.44 -27.87 38.63
C SER A 25 -5.75 -28.68 38.58
N GLN A 26 -6.49 -28.74 37.49
CA GLN A 26 -7.67 -29.64 37.41
C GLN A 26 -7.67 -30.49 36.13
N HIS A 27 -7.23 -31.72 36.28
CA HIS A 27 -7.37 -32.78 35.26
C HIS A 27 -8.69 -33.54 35.53
N ALA A 28 -9.68 -33.38 34.68
CA ALA A 28 -10.84 -34.26 34.58
C ALA A 28 -10.78 -35.01 33.24
N PHE A 29 -10.67 -36.33 33.31
CA PHE A 29 -10.73 -37.23 32.15
C PHE A 29 -12.18 -37.29 31.63
N ALA A 30 -12.42 -36.81 30.41
CA ALA A 30 -13.67 -37.09 29.69
C ALA A 30 -13.37 -38.01 28.50
N GLN A 31 -14.14 -39.03 28.36
CA GLN A 31 -14.06 -40.12 27.37
C GLN A 31 -14.47 -39.54 25.96
N GLN A 32 -13.66 -39.80 24.96
CA GLN A 32 -13.80 -39.31 23.58
C GLN A 32 -14.83 -40.18 22.83
N ALA A 33 -15.87 -39.57 22.28
CA ALA A 33 -16.74 -40.19 21.27
C ALA A 33 -16.05 -40.15 19.89
N ALA A 34 -16.16 -41.22 19.11
CA ALA A 34 -15.56 -41.36 17.80
C ALA A 34 -16.23 -40.39 16.78
N GLU A 35 -15.41 -39.61 16.08
CA GLU A 35 -15.86 -38.74 15.00
C GLU A 35 -16.41 -39.53 13.80
N PRO A 36 -17.48 -39.02 13.12
CA PRO A 36 -17.99 -39.67 11.93
C PRO A 36 -17.00 -39.48 10.76
N VAL A 37 -16.87 -40.51 9.92
CA VAL A 37 -16.03 -40.49 8.71
C VAL A 37 -16.59 -39.47 7.75
N GLU A 38 -15.86 -38.34 7.54
CA GLU A 38 -16.20 -37.34 6.54
C GLU A 38 -16.23 -37.94 5.15
N LYS A 39 -17.37 -37.81 4.45
CA LYS A 39 -17.46 -38.04 3.01
C LYS A 39 -16.53 -37.08 2.31
N ILE A 40 -15.59 -37.56 1.50
CA ILE A 40 -14.68 -36.77 0.66
C ILE A 40 -15.53 -35.92 -0.31
N GLN A 41 -15.75 -34.68 0.02
CA GLN A 41 -16.40 -33.73 -0.87
C GLN A 41 -15.42 -33.31 -1.98
N ARG A 42 -15.90 -33.27 -3.24
CA ARG A 42 -15.15 -32.66 -4.35
C ARG A 42 -15.08 -31.13 -4.07
N VAL A 43 -13.89 -30.61 -3.92
CA VAL A 43 -13.65 -29.19 -3.62
C VAL A 43 -13.14 -28.48 -4.86
N GLU A 44 -13.73 -27.32 -5.18
CA GLU A 44 -13.18 -26.37 -6.15
C GLU A 44 -12.04 -25.63 -5.44
N VAL A 45 -10.80 -25.77 -5.95
CA VAL A 45 -9.61 -25.12 -5.38
C VAL A 45 -9.19 -24.02 -6.33
N THR A 46 -8.85 -22.84 -5.79
CA THR A 46 -8.37 -21.70 -6.58
C THR A 46 -7.23 -22.11 -7.54
N GLY A 47 -7.38 -21.75 -8.83
CA GLY A 47 -6.41 -22.07 -9.88
C GLY A 47 -6.83 -23.12 -10.88
N SER A 48 -8.04 -23.71 -10.75
CA SER A 48 -8.66 -24.59 -11.72
C SER A 48 -10.19 -24.47 -11.64
N SER A 49 -10.86 -24.57 -12.78
CA SER A 49 -12.32 -24.64 -12.87
C SER A 49 -12.84 -26.10 -12.83
N ILE A 50 -11.93 -27.06 -12.75
CA ILE A 50 -12.25 -28.48 -12.67
C ILE A 50 -12.26 -28.91 -11.21
N LYS A 51 -13.40 -29.41 -10.69
CA LYS A 51 -13.52 -29.91 -9.32
C LYS A 51 -12.66 -31.16 -9.11
N ARG A 52 -11.90 -31.22 -8.04
CA ARG A 52 -10.97 -32.31 -7.71
C ARG A 52 -11.31 -33.01 -6.39
N THR A 53 -11.02 -34.29 -6.32
CA THR A 53 -11.08 -35.08 -5.08
C THR A 53 -9.80 -34.96 -4.23
N GLN A 54 -8.69 -34.51 -4.82
CA GLN A 54 -7.41 -34.29 -4.16
C GLN A 54 -7.12 -32.79 -4.08
N ALA A 55 -6.78 -32.30 -2.90
CA ALA A 55 -6.54 -30.87 -2.63
C ALA A 55 -5.32 -30.29 -3.37
N GLU A 56 -4.39 -31.14 -3.86
CA GLU A 56 -3.14 -30.70 -4.49
C GLU A 56 -3.24 -30.66 -6.01
N ALA A 57 -3.20 -29.44 -6.56
CA ALA A 57 -3.13 -29.14 -7.99
C ALA A 57 -1.65 -29.05 -8.44
N ALA A 58 -1.42 -28.87 -9.76
CA ALA A 58 -0.09 -28.57 -10.30
C ALA A 58 0.45 -27.21 -9.77
N GLY A 59 -0.42 -26.24 -9.48
CA GLY A 59 -0.05 -24.97 -8.84
C GLY A 59 -0.06 -25.06 -7.32
N SER A 60 0.85 -24.34 -6.65
CA SER A 60 0.93 -24.27 -5.19
C SER A 60 -0.15 -23.37 -4.61
N VAL A 61 -1.03 -23.93 -3.78
CA VAL A 61 -2.10 -23.18 -3.08
C VAL A 61 -1.89 -23.26 -1.58
N GLN A 62 -1.86 -22.12 -0.90
CA GLN A 62 -1.88 -22.03 0.56
C GLN A 62 -3.30 -21.68 1.01
N ILE A 63 -3.81 -22.41 1.99
CA ILE A 63 -5.13 -22.18 2.57
C ILE A 63 -4.96 -21.70 4.02
N LEU A 64 -5.59 -20.56 4.34
CA LEU A 64 -5.80 -20.07 5.71
C LEU A 64 -7.23 -20.43 6.09
N THR A 65 -7.39 -21.40 6.94
CA THR A 65 -8.70 -21.85 7.42
C THR A 65 -9.30 -20.89 8.43
N ARG A 66 -10.59 -21.02 8.75
CA ARG A 66 -11.25 -20.23 9.79
C ARG A 66 -10.52 -20.33 11.14
N ASP A 67 -10.10 -21.53 11.52
CA ASP A 67 -9.30 -21.78 12.73
C ASP A 67 -7.98 -21.01 12.71
N ASP A 68 -7.27 -21.04 11.55
CA ASP A 68 -6.02 -20.30 11.41
C ASP A 68 -6.25 -18.78 11.53
N ILE A 69 -7.33 -18.27 10.96
CA ILE A 69 -7.74 -16.86 11.04
C ILE A 69 -8.05 -16.47 12.50
N GLU A 70 -8.87 -17.23 13.19
CA GLU A 70 -9.24 -16.95 14.59
C GLU A 70 -8.03 -16.95 15.53
N ARG A 71 -7.04 -17.85 15.30
CA ARG A 71 -5.80 -17.86 16.08
C ARG A 71 -4.92 -16.65 15.89
N THR A 72 -5.02 -15.92 14.76
CA THR A 72 -4.24 -14.69 14.55
C THR A 72 -4.70 -13.53 15.44
N GLY A 73 -5.95 -13.55 15.90
CA GLY A 73 -6.59 -12.42 16.59
C GLY A 73 -6.69 -11.16 15.74
N GLN A 74 -6.54 -11.30 14.41
CA GLN A 74 -6.68 -10.18 13.47
C GLN A 74 -8.15 -9.95 13.12
N THR A 75 -8.54 -8.69 13.05
CA THR A 75 -9.92 -8.27 12.84
C THR A 75 -10.12 -7.55 11.50
N THR A 76 -9.13 -7.55 10.62
CA THR A 76 -9.17 -6.95 9.28
C THR A 76 -8.63 -7.89 8.23
N ALA A 77 -9.11 -7.84 7.00
CA ALA A 77 -8.62 -8.68 5.91
C ALA A 77 -7.11 -8.47 5.65
N LEU A 78 -6.62 -7.23 5.72
CA LEU A 78 -5.19 -6.92 5.64
C LEU A 78 -4.39 -7.63 6.75
N GLY A 79 -4.85 -7.56 8.00
CA GLY A 79 -4.18 -8.20 9.14
C GLY A 79 -4.14 -9.73 9.00
N ILE A 80 -5.24 -10.33 8.55
CA ILE A 80 -5.35 -11.77 8.29
C ILE A 80 -4.35 -12.19 7.19
N LEU A 81 -4.34 -11.49 6.06
CA LEU A 81 -3.43 -11.75 4.94
C LEU A 81 -1.96 -11.55 5.33
N GLY A 82 -1.65 -10.53 6.13
CA GLY A 82 -0.31 -10.28 6.69
C GLY A 82 0.21 -11.40 7.61
N SER A 83 -0.68 -12.30 8.03
CA SER A 83 -0.26 -13.51 8.75
C SER A 83 0.42 -14.55 7.85
N SER A 84 0.32 -14.47 6.52
CA SER A 84 1.05 -15.32 5.57
C SER A 84 2.42 -14.71 5.21
N SER A 85 3.47 -15.54 5.10
CA SER A 85 4.80 -15.12 4.66
C SER A 85 4.87 -14.75 3.19
N ALA A 86 3.95 -15.27 2.35
CA ALA A 86 3.89 -15.01 0.91
C ALA A 86 3.36 -13.60 0.56
N ILE A 87 2.75 -12.94 1.53
CA ILE A 87 2.08 -11.65 1.36
C ILE A 87 2.99 -10.52 1.85
N SER A 88 3.01 -9.43 1.10
CA SER A 88 3.57 -8.15 1.53
C SER A 88 2.50 -7.07 1.47
N THR A 89 2.45 -6.23 2.50
CA THR A 89 1.61 -5.02 2.49
C THR A 89 2.19 -4.05 1.47
N ASP A 90 1.37 -3.61 0.54
CA ASP A 90 1.72 -2.61 -0.48
C ASP A 90 1.20 -1.24 -0.03
N ILE A 91 -0.09 -1.17 0.32
CA ILE A 91 -0.72 0.02 0.92
C ILE A 91 -1.39 -0.39 2.23
N SER A 92 -1.29 0.47 3.24
CA SER A 92 -2.03 0.35 4.49
C SER A 92 -2.76 1.65 4.81
N SER A 93 -4.06 1.56 5.01
CA SER A 93 -4.87 2.69 5.47
C SER A 93 -4.50 3.16 6.87
N ALA A 94 -3.89 2.29 7.67
CA ALA A 94 -3.36 2.64 8.98
C ALA A 94 -2.07 3.46 8.90
N SER A 95 -1.33 3.44 7.79
CA SER A 95 -0.10 4.21 7.64
C SER A 95 -0.39 5.63 7.20
N SER A 96 0.10 6.61 7.95
CA SER A 96 0.00 8.03 7.58
C SER A 96 1.03 8.44 6.52
N SER A 97 2.04 7.60 6.25
CA SER A 97 3.13 7.90 5.32
C SER A 97 2.73 7.77 3.84
N SER A 98 1.53 7.27 3.54
CA SER A 98 1.09 7.17 2.16
C SER A 98 0.79 8.55 1.58
N GLY A 99 1.81 9.22 1.07
CA GLY A 99 1.66 10.44 0.25
C GLY A 99 0.94 10.19 -1.07
N SER A 100 0.45 8.99 -1.31
CA SER A 100 -0.21 8.59 -2.55
C SER A 100 -1.63 9.17 -2.65
N PHE A 101 -2.20 9.15 -3.85
CA PHE A 101 -3.59 9.52 -4.07
C PHE A 101 -4.57 8.55 -3.41
N ALA A 102 -4.19 7.29 -3.19
CA ALA A 102 -5.03 6.20 -2.69
C ALA A 102 -5.03 6.06 -1.15
N THR A 103 -4.98 7.17 -0.41
CA THR A 103 -5.11 7.16 1.05
C THR A 103 -6.43 6.51 1.49
N GLY A 104 -6.48 5.98 2.71
CA GLY A 104 -7.69 5.36 3.26
C GLY A 104 -8.02 3.99 2.70
N SER A 105 -7.06 3.31 2.09
CA SER A 105 -7.22 1.96 1.53
C SER A 105 -6.10 1.03 1.97
N SER A 106 -6.34 -0.26 1.84
CA SER A 106 -5.36 -1.31 2.11
C SER A 106 -5.23 -2.24 0.92
N ALA A 107 -3.99 -2.55 0.54
CA ALA A 107 -3.70 -3.47 -0.55
C ALA A 107 -2.46 -4.31 -0.24
N VAL A 108 -2.37 -5.46 -0.87
CA VAL A 108 -1.26 -6.41 -0.73
C VAL A 108 -0.71 -6.79 -2.08
N GLY A 109 0.54 -7.19 -2.07
CA GLY A 109 1.23 -7.77 -3.22
C GLY A 109 1.90 -9.08 -2.86
N MET A 110 2.31 -9.81 -3.88
CA MET A 110 3.06 -11.05 -3.76
C MET A 110 4.42 -10.94 -4.46
N ARG A 111 5.44 -11.61 -3.90
CA ARG A 111 6.76 -11.80 -4.55
C ARG A 111 7.47 -10.50 -4.96
N GLY A 112 7.14 -9.38 -4.32
CA GLY A 112 7.68 -8.06 -4.63
C GLY A 112 7.12 -7.40 -5.90
N LEU A 113 6.16 -8.03 -6.59
CA LEU A 113 5.58 -7.51 -7.84
C LEU A 113 4.40 -6.54 -7.62
N GLY A 114 4.03 -6.29 -6.37
CA GLY A 114 3.04 -5.32 -5.98
C GLY A 114 1.58 -5.72 -6.23
N LYS A 115 0.69 -4.81 -5.87
CA LYS A 115 -0.78 -5.01 -5.92
C LYS A 115 -1.33 -5.12 -7.34
N VAL A 116 -0.70 -4.49 -8.33
CA VAL A 116 -1.16 -4.51 -9.74
C VAL A 116 -0.89 -5.84 -10.45
N ALA A 117 0.00 -6.67 -9.90
CA ALA A 117 0.32 -8.00 -10.41
C ALA A 117 -0.28 -9.13 -9.56
N THR A 118 -1.05 -8.79 -8.51
CA THR A 118 -1.68 -9.73 -7.56
C THR A 118 -3.19 -9.57 -7.62
N LEU A 119 -3.87 -10.58 -8.15
CA LEU A 119 -5.32 -10.54 -8.26
C LEU A 119 -5.99 -10.92 -6.94
N VAL A 120 -6.90 -10.07 -6.45
CA VAL A 120 -7.75 -10.36 -5.29
C VAL A 120 -9.17 -10.62 -5.74
N LEU A 121 -9.72 -11.74 -5.29
CA LEU A 121 -11.08 -12.22 -5.57
C LEU A 121 -11.87 -12.40 -4.27
N VAL A 122 -13.19 -12.27 -4.35
CA VAL A 122 -14.12 -12.67 -3.30
C VAL A 122 -15.11 -13.68 -3.89
N ASN A 123 -15.17 -14.87 -3.31
CA ASN A 123 -15.96 -16.00 -3.82
C ASN A 123 -15.68 -16.32 -5.32
N GLY A 124 -14.40 -16.21 -5.72
CA GLY A 124 -13.95 -16.43 -7.09
C GLY A 124 -14.22 -15.29 -8.06
N GLN A 125 -14.85 -14.20 -7.63
CA GLN A 125 -15.22 -13.07 -8.48
C GLN A 125 -14.36 -11.85 -8.21
N ARG A 126 -14.03 -11.10 -9.27
CA ARG A 126 -13.39 -9.78 -9.15
C ARG A 126 -14.32 -8.83 -8.41
N ILE A 127 -13.75 -7.90 -7.66
CA ILE A 127 -14.49 -6.84 -6.99
C ILE A 127 -14.13 -5.47 -7.56
N ALA A 128 -15.02 -4.48 -7.38
CA ALA A 128 -14.78 -3.13 -7.86
C ALA A 128 -13.49 -2.58 -7.27
N GLN A 129 -12.71 -1.94 -8.13
CA GLN A 129 -11.44 -1.33 -7.76
C GLN A 129 -11.67 -0.13 -6.85
N TYR A 130 -10.69 0.21 -6.02
CA TYR A 130 -10.77 1.40 -5.16
C TYR A 130 -10.99 2.67 -6.00
N GLY A 131 -11.87 3.56 -5.54
CA GLY A 131 -12.22 4.77 -6.28
C GLY A 131 -11.05 5.71 -6.57
N LEU A 132 -10.01 5.71 -5.73
CA LEU A 132 -8.80 6.52 -5.91
C LEU A 132 -7.65 5.65 -6.38
N ALA A 133 -7.17 5.83 -7.61
CA ALA A 133 -6.02 5.12 -8.13
C ALA A 133 -4.72 5.56 -7.43
N ASP A 134 -3.88 4.60 -7.04
CA ASP A 134 -2.59 4.89 -6.43
C ASP A 134 -1.63 5.54 -7.43
N GLY A 135 -0.91 6.57 -6.96
CA GLY A 135 -0.09 7.40 -7.82
C GLY A 135 -0.87 8.06 -8.97
N ALA A 136 -2.21 8.09 -8.90
CA ALA A 136 -3.11 8.47 -9.98
C ALA A 136 -2.90 7.63 -11.27
N GLN A 137 -2.56 6.37 -11.12
CA GLN A 137 -2.32 5.41 -12.19
C GLN A 137 -2.84 4.00 -11.85
N GLN A 138 -2.43 3.45 -10.70
CA GLN A 138 -2.63 2.05 -10.38
C GLN A 138 -3.98 1.82 -9.74
N ASN A 139 -4.82 1.06 -10.40
CA ASN A 139 -6.06 0.56 -9.84
C ASN A 139 -5.82 -0.74 -9.06
N PHE A 140 -6.56 -0.96 -7.99
CA PHE A 140 -6.42 -2.13 -7.13
C PHE A 140 -7.67 -2.38 -6.28
N THR A 141 -7.74 -3.55 -5.67
CA THR A 141 -8.79 -3.94 -4.73
C THR A 141 -8.50 -3.41 -3.32
N ASN A 142 -9.46 -2.72 -2.70
CA ASN A 142 -9.36 -2.28 -1.32
C ASN A 142 -9.79 -3.39 -0.35
N LEU A 143 -8.86 -3.88 0.45
CA LEU A 143 -9.11 -4.94 1.45
C LEU A 143 -9.94 -4.47 2.64
N ASP A 144 -9.98 -3.17 2.92
CA ASP A 144 -10.78 -2.61 4.02
C ASP A 144 -12.30 -2.70 3.76
N ALA A 145 -12.69 -2.98 2.51
CA ALA A 145 -14.07 -3.20 2.11
C ALA A 145 -14.53 -4.67 2.22
N ILE A 146 -13.68 -5.57 2.72
CA ILE A 146 -14.01 -6.99 2.85
C ILE A 146 -14.40 -7.29 4.29
N PRO A 147 -15.64 -7.80 4.56
CA PRO A 147 -16.11 -8.09 5.91
C PRO A 147 -15.33 -9.27 6.53
N ALA A 148 -14.39 -8.97 7.44
CA ALA A 148 -13.50 -9.97 8.04
C ALA A 148 -14.27 -11.04 8.83
N ALA A 149 -15.37 -10.66 9.48
CA ALA A 149 -16.22 -11.57 10.25
C ALA A 149 -16.91 -12.64 9.37
N ALA A 150 -17.16 -12.33 8.08
CA ALA A 150 -17.78 -13.23 7.13
C ALA A 150 -16.78 -14.15 6.41
N ILE A 151 -15.47 -14.00 6.60
CA ILE A 151 -14.46 -14.82 5.93
C ILE A 151 -14.50 -16.25 6.50
N GLU A 152 -14.73 -17.22 5.63
CA GLU A 152 -14.61 -18.64 5.97
C GLU A 152 -13.17 -19.12 5.86
N ARG A 153 -12.52 -18.81 4.74
CA ARG A 153 -11.12 -19.16 4.47
C ARG A 153 -10.52 -18.23 3.41
N ILE A 154 -9.20 -18.23 3.30
CA ILE A 154 -8.48 -17.52 2.24
C ILE A 154 -7.60 -18.53 1.51
N GLU A 155 -7.70 -18.55 0.20
CA GLU A 155 -6.89 -19.39 -0.70
C GLU A 155 -5.89 -18.49 -1.43
N ILE A 156 -4.60 -18.77 -1.28
CA ILE A 156 -3.48 -18.01 -1.89
C ILE A 156 -2.81 -18.90 -2.91
N LEU A 157 -3.13 -18.70 -4.17
CA LEU A 157 -2.48 -19.38 -5.29
C LEU A 157 -1.15 -18.70 -5.62
N LYS A 158 -0.06 -19.41 -5.42
CA LYS A 158 1.31 -18.94 -5.64
C LYS A 158 1.81 -19.32 -7.04
N ASP A 159 1.04 -18.98 -8.08
CA ASP A 159 1.34 -19.32 -9.47
C ASP A 159 0.70 -18.33 -10.43
N GLY A 160 1.25 -18.19 -11.64
CA GLY A 160 0.60 -17.44 -12.72
C GLY A 160 -0.74 -18.07 -13.09
N ALA A 161 -1.80 -17.28 -13.12
CA ALA A 161 -3.16 -17.77 -13.27
C ALA A 161 -4.02 -16.98 -14.28
N SER A 162 -3.39 -16.21 -15.15
CA SER A 162 -4.15 -15.46 -16.17
C SER A 162 -4.92 -16.35 -17.15
N ALA A 163 -4.49 -17.59 -17.34
CA ALA A 163 -5.23 -18.57 -18.17
C ALA A 163 -6.60 -18.95 -17.58
N ILE A 164 -6.85 -18.69 -16.28
CA ILE A 164 -8.14 -18.96 -15.61
C ILE A 164 -8.86 -17.64 -15.30
N TYR A 165 -8.15 -16.68 -14.68
CA TYR A 165 -8.74 -15.46 -14.13
C TYR A 165 -8.52 -14.20 -14.96
N GLY A 166 -7.75 -14.27 -16.06
CA GLY A 166 -7.46 -13.14 -16.96
C GLY A 166 -6.42 -12.18 -16.40
N SER A 167 -6.59 -10.89 -16.71
CA SER A 167 -5.68 -9.79 -16.34
C SER A 167 -5.30 -9.80 -14.86
N ASP A 168 -4.11 -9.30 -14.50
CA ASP A 168 -3.61 -9.03 -13.15
C ASP A 168 -3.16 -10.27 -12.34
N ALA A 169 -3.47 -11.50 -12.79
CA ALA A 169 -3.10 -12.74 -12.12
C ALA A 169 -1.66 -13.19 -12.48
N ILE A 170 -0.68 -12.30 -12.31
CA ILE A 170 0.73 -12.49 -12.70
C ILE A 170 1.55 -13.11 -11.57
N ALA A 171 1.55 -12.46 -10.40
CA ALA A 171 2.32 -12.90 -9.22
C ALA A 171 1.59 -14.02 -8.46
N GLY A 172 0.27 -14.05 -8.57
CA GLY A 172 -0.61 -15.01 -7.92
C GLY A 172 -2.03 -14.47 -7.77
N VAL A 173 -2.86 -15.28 -7.12
CA VAL A 173 -4.28 -14.95 -6.84
C VAL A 173 -4.56 -15.15 -5.36
N ILE A 174 -5.25 -14.22 -4.75
CA ILE A 174 -5.80 -14.28 -3.40
C ILE A 174 -7.31 -14.37 -3.53
N ASN A 175 -7.89 -15.52 -3.19
CA ASN A 175 -9.33 -15.73 -3.23
C ASN A 175 -9.88 -15.80 -1.80
N ILE A 176 -10.67 -14.82 -1.42
CA ILE A 176 -11.30 -14.71 -0.10
C ILE A 176 -12.68 -15.34 -0.20
N ILE A 177 -12.87 -16.45 0.47
CA ILE A 177 -14.12 -17.19 0.49
C ILE A 177 -14.93 -16.76 1.72
N LEU A 178 -16.12 -16.25 1.48
CA LEU A 178 -17.07 -15.89 2.53
C LEU A 178 -17.90 -17.12 2.94
N LEU A 179 -18.45 -17.08 4.14
CA LEU A 179 -19.39 -18.09 4.64
C LEU A 179 -20.53 -18.29 3.62
N LYS A 180 -20.84 -19.53 3.31
CA LYS A 180 -21.95 -19.87 2.44
C LYS A 180 -23.26 -20.00 3.22
N ASP A 181 -23.21 -20.70 4.35
CA ASP A 181 -24.36 -21.01 5.21
C ASP A 181 -23.99 -20.72 6.67
N PHE A 182 -24.98 -20.34 7.46
CA PHE A 182 -24.84 -20.20 8.91
C PHE A 182 -26.21 -20.38 9.59
N GLU A 183 -26.24 -21.17 10.66
CA GLU A 183 -27.42 -21.37 11.50
C GLU A 183 -27.16 -20.87 12.93
N GLY A 184 -28.13 -20.22 13.53
CA GLY A 184 -28.05 -19.66 14.88
C GLY A 184 -27.63 -18.21 14.92
N ALA A 185 -27.09 -17.76 16.04
CA ALA A 185 -26.60 -16.40 16.22
C ALA A 185 -25.29 -16.40 17.03
N LYS A 186 -24.33 -15.57 16.63
CA LYS A 186 -23.05 -15.38 17.33
C LYS A 186 -22.71 -13.90 17.42
N ILE A 187 -22.27 -13.47 18.58
CA ILE A 187 -21.69 -12.12 18.78
C ILE A 187 -20.23 -12.26 19.21
N THR A 188 -19.38 -11.36 18.74
CA THR A 188 -17.95 -11.35 19.10
C THR A 188 -17.52 -9.91 19.36
N GLY A 189 -16.90 -9.66 20.50
CA GLY A 189 -16.24 -8.40 20.84
C GLY A 189 -14.73 -8.58 20.93
N ASN A 190 -13.96 -7.64 20.36
CA ASN A 190 -12.51 -7.65 20.42
C ASN A 190 -12.00 -6.31 20.93
N TYR A 191 -10.99 -6.37 21.77
CA TYR A 191 -10.23 -5.21 22.25
C TYR A 191 -8.75 -5.55 22.21
N LYS A 192 -7.92 -4.67 21.66
CA LYS A 192 -6.47 -4.82 21.63
C LYS A 192 -5.81 -3.47 21.85
N GLU A 193 -4.83 -3.41 22.73
CA GLU A 193 -4.03 -2.21 22.99
C GLU A 193 -2.54 -2.55 23.11
N SER A 194 -1.68 -1.56 22.98
CA SER A 194 -0.26 -1.71 23.25
C SER A 194 0.02 -1.65 24.76
N ASP A 195 0.88 -2.54 25.22
CA ASP A 195 1.34 -2.53 26.62
C ASP A 195 2.27 -1.32 26.85
N GLY A 196 1.83 -0.43 27.75
CA GLY A 196 2.57 0.79 28.08
C GLY A 196 2.35 1.97 27.11
N PHE A 197 1.76 1.74 25.93
CA PHE A 197 1.48 2.77 24.92
C PHE A 197 -0.03 2.87 24.68
N LYS A 198 -0.71 3.71 25.46
CA LYS A 198 -2.18 3.70 25.58
C LYS A 198 -2.96 4.17 24.36
N ASP A 199 -2.30 4.81 23.40
CA ASP A 199 -3.00 5.45 22.27
C ASP A 199 -3.19 4.50 21.09
N GLN A 200 -2.49 3.37 21.03
CA GLN A 200 -2.70 2.37 20.02
C GLN A 200 -3.75 1.32 20.43
N ARG A 201 -5.02 1.68 20.28
CA ARG A 201 -6.15 0.81 20.62
C ARG A 201 -6.96 0.43 19.39
N ASN A 202 -7.31 -0.84 19.31
CA ASN A 202 -8.24 -1.36 18.32
C ASN A 202 -9.43 -2.00 19.03
N ARG A 203 -10.62 -1.73 18.52
CA ARG A 203 -11.88 -2.24 19.05
C ARG A 203 -12.73 -2.71 17.90
N SER A 204 -13.35 -3.88 18.03
CA SER A 204 -14.36 -4.30 17.07
C SER A 204 -15.46 -5.07 17.76
N ILE A 205 -16.63 -5.00 17.18
CA ILE A 205 -17.77 -5.83 17.50
C ILE A 205 -18.30 -6.40 16.19
N SER A 206 -18.62 -7.69 16.19
CA SER A 206 -19.25 -8.32 15.05
C SER A 206 -20.36 -9.25 15.52
N GLY A 207 -21.39 -9.38 14.70
CA GLY A 207 -22.51 -10.29 14.92
C GLY A 207 -22.86 -11.02 13.63
N ILE A 208 -23.29 -12.25 13.77
CA ILE A 208 -23.87 -13.04 12.68
C ILE A 208 -25.15 -13.70 13.21
N VAL A 209 -26.20 -13.66 12.40
CA VAL A 209 -27.44 -14.40 12.65
C VAL A 209 -27.85 -15.09 11.36
N GLY A 210 -28.24 -16.35 11.45
CA GLY A 210 -28.67 -17.13 10.30
C GLY A 210 -29.80 -18.10 10.67
N TYR A 211 -30.55 -18.46 9.66
CA TYR A 211 -31.73 -19.31 9.79
C TYR A 211 -31.87 -20.23 8.56
N GLY A 212 -32.37 -21.44 8.82
CA GLY A 212 -32.64 -22.46 7.81
C GLY A 212 -31.45 -23.39 7.57
N ASP A 213 -31.78 -24.58 7.10
CA ASP A 213 -30.83 -25.63 6.68
C ASP A 213 -31.20 -26.03 5.22
N VAL A 214 -30.27 -25.90 4.32
CA VAL A 214 -30.54 -26.12 2.87
C VAL A 214 -31.04 -27.52 2.58
N ASP A 215 -30.57 -28.53 3.35
CA ASP A 215 -30.98 -29.93 3.14
C ASP A 215 -32.35 -30.26 3.75
N LYS A 216 -32.76 -29.54 4.82
CA LYS A 216 -34.04 -29.75 5.51
C LYS A 216 -35.12 -28.77 5.04
N ASP A 217 -34.76 -27.49 4.97
CA ASP A 217 -35.70 -26.39 4.73
C ASP A 217 -35.68 -25.89 3.27
N GLY A 218 -34.69 -26.35 2.50
CA GLY A 218 -34.45 -25.93 1.12
C GLY A 218 -33.77 -24.57 0.99
N PHE A 219 -33.46 -23.89 2.09
CA PHE A 219 -32.73 -22.63 2.10
C PHE A 219 -31.94 -22.42 3.38
N ASN A 220 -30.94 -21.53 3.33
CA ASN A 220 -30.28 -20.91 4.47
C ASN A 220 -30.10 -19.42 4.16
N THR A 221 -30.28 -18.58 5.14
CA THR A 221 -29.95 -17.15 5.01
C THR A 221 -29.25 -16.65 6.24
N TYR A 222 -28.23 -15.82 6.07
CA TYR A 222 -27.58 -15.14 7.18
C TYR A 222 -27.33 -13.67 6.90
N LEU A 223 -27.14 -12.92 7.99
CA LEU A 223 -26.69 -11.54 8.01
C LEU A 223 -25.54 -11.39 8.99
N THR A 224 -24.46 -10.75 8.56
CA THR A 224 -23.37 -10.30 9.44
C THR A 224 -23.31 -8.79 9.53
N TYR A 225 -22.91 -8.30 10.67
CA TYR A 225 -22.53 -6.91 10.91
C TYR A 225 -21.20 -6.85 11.64
N GLU A 226 -20.35 -5.94 11.23
CA GLU A 226 -19.06 -5.65 11.84
C GLU A 226 -18.88 -4.15 11.98
N ALA A 227 -18.38 -3.70 13.14
CA ALA A 227 -17.91 -2.35 13.38
C ALA A 227 -16.51 -2.39 13.99
N TYR A 228 -15.62 -1.55 13.49
CA TYR A 228 -14.22 -1.47 13.89
C TYR A 228 -13.82 -0.03 14.13
N LYS A 229 -13.00 0.20 15.15
CA LYS A 229 -12.35 1.48 15.43
C LYS A 229 -10.89 1.26 15.83
N SER A 230 -10.00 2.07 15.27
CA SER A 230 -8.59 2.17 15.62
C SER A 230 -8.25 3.60 16.00
N ASP A 231 -7.49 3.80 17.06
CA ASP A 231 -6.97 5.11 17.44
C ASP A 231 -5.58 5.31 16.80
N GLY A 232 -5.33 6.50 16.23
CA GLY A 232 -4.06 6.87 15.62
C GLY A 232 -3.06 7.37 16.65
N TYR A 233 -1.77 7.39 16.28
CA TYR A 233 -0.71 7.94 17.11
C TYR A 233 0.40 8.59 16.27
N THR A 234 1.23 9.40 16.91
CA THR A 234 2.28 10.21 16.30
C THR A 234 3.68 9.64 16.56
N THR A 235 4.66 10.15 15.83
CA THR A 235 6.07 9.88 16.13
C THR A 235 6.48 10.44 17.50
N GLY A 236 5.85 11.56 17.94
CA GLY A 236 6.08 12.11 19.29
C GLY A 236 5.58 11.19 20.40
N ASP A 237 4.43 10.55 20.22
CA ASP A 237 3.93 9.55 21.16
C ASP A 237 4.89 8.36 21.24
N LEU A 238 5.39 7.89 20.10
CA LEU A 238 6.38 6.84 20.01
C LEU A 238 7.68 7.21 20.73
N GLN A 239 8.21 8.42 20.49
CA GLN A 239 9.43 8.91 21.12
C GLN A 239 9.29 9.03 22.63
N SER A 240 8.13 9.45 23.12
CA SER A 240 7.88 9.56 24.56
C SER A 240 7.91 8.21 25.26
N HIS A 241 7.53 7.15 24.53
CA HIS A 241 7.52 5.76 25.03
C HIS A 241 8.90 5.09 24.93
N TYR A 242 9.63 5.36 23.86
CA TYR A 242 10.97 4.82 23.59
C TYR A 242 12.01 5.93 23.38
N PRO A 243 12.31 6.72 24.42
CA PRO A 243 13.20 7.87 24.29
C PRO A 243 14.63 7.49 23.88
N GLU A 244 15.09 6.25 24.18
CA GLU A 244 16.39 5.72 23.79
C GLU A 244 16.52 5.51 22.28
N TRP A 245 15.45 5.36 21.55
CA TRP A 245 15.51 5.15 20.08
C TRP A 245 16.05 6.37 19.35
N HIS A 246 15.72 7.57 19.81
CA HIS A 246 16.35 8.79 19.29
C HIS A 246 17.83 8.85 19.60
N ARG A 247 18.25 8.34 20.76
CA ARG A 247 19.65 8.32 21.16
C ARG A 247 20.46 7.22 20.49
N GLN A 248 19.79 6.13 20.06
CA GLN A 248 20.45 5.00 19.39
C GLN A 248 20.68 5.23 17.90
N THR A 249 20.18 6.32 17.30
CA THR A 249 20.55 6.70 15.94
C THR A 249 21.80 7.56 16.01
N PRO A 250 23.01 6.99 15.85
CA PRO A 250 24.25 7.72 16.00
C PRO A 250 24.31 8.89 15.01
N GLY A 251 24.72 10.07 15.47
CA GLY A 251 24.83 11.28 14.68
C GLY A 251 23.55 12.09 14.54
N ARG A 252 22.41 11.67 15.07
CA ARG A 252 21.23 12.51 15.19
C ARG A 252 21.28 13.35 16.46
N SER A 253 21.20 14.66 16.26
CA SER A 253 20.99 15.59 17.38
C SER A 253 19.50 15.62 17.76
N THR A 254 19.18 16.11 18.95
CA THR A 254 17.80 16.39 19.38
C THR A 254 17.09 17.36 18.43
N TRP A 255 17.84 18.08 17.60
CA TRP A 255 17.36 19.08 16.65
C TRP A 255 17.18 18.53 15.21
N ASP A 256 17.61 17.32 14.91
CA ASP A 256 17.45 16.74 13.58
C ASP A 256 15.98 16.52 13.20
N ALA A 257 15.09 16.43 14.20
CA ALA A 257 13.64 16.45 14.02
C ALA A 257 13.04 17.86 14.21
N GLY A 258 13.84 18.88 14.51
CA GLY A 258 13.42 20.23 14.74
C GLY A 258 13.05 20.96 13.45
N SER A 259 11.83 21.47 13.37
CA SER A 259 11.37 22.28 12.27
C SER A 259 11.78 23.74 12.48
N SER A 260 12.43 24.37 11.49
CA SER A 260 12.69 25.81 11.47
C SER A 260 11.43 26.67 11.30
N PHE A 261 10.29 26.04 11.07
CA PHE A 261 8.98 26.66 11.20
C PHE A 261 8.48 26.47 12.62
N SER A 262 8.85 27.38 13.50
CA SER A 262 8.40 27.43 14.89
C SER A 262 7.21 28.37 15.05
N PRO A 263 6.47 28.35 16.16
CA PRO A 263 5.41 29.32 16.44
C PRO A 263 5.88 30.77 16.45
N THR A 264 7.11 31.01 16.98
CA THR A 264 7.74 32.35 17.01
C THR A 264 8.33 32.73 15.66
N GLY A 265 8.84 31.76 14.91
CA GLY A 265 9.38 31.96 13.56
C GLY A 265 10.81 32.43 13.46
N ASN A 266 11.25 32.63 12.21
CA ASN A 266 12.59 33.10 11.84
C ASN A 266 12.49 34.09 10.68
N TYR A 267 13.33 35.13 10.70
CA TYR A 267 13.47 36.07 9.58
C TYR A 267 14.59 35.65 8.65
N PHE A 268 14.29 35.68 7.37
CA PHE A 268 15.27 35.46 6.29
C PHE A 268 15.44 36.78 5.55
N ILE A 269 16.45 37.53 5.95
CA ILE A 269 16.75 38.85 5.39
C ILE A 269 17.40 38.65 4.03
N ASN A 270 18.36 37.74 3.97
CA ASN A 270 19.00 37.22 2.77
C ASN A 270 19.57 35.83 3.05
N SER A 271 20.15 35.16 2.05
CA SER A 271 20.65 33.79 2.15
C SER A 271 21.69 33.55 3.24
N ASN A 272 22.36 34.57 3.71
CA ASN A 272 23.42 34.50 4.73
C ASN A 272 23.02 35.17 6.07
N ASN A 273 21.88 35.80 6.13
CA ASN A 273 21.39 36.48 7.31
C ASN A 273 20.00 35.96 7.67
N ILE A 274 20.00 34.89 8.44
CA ILE A 274 18.81 34.25 8.96
C ILE A 274 18.86 34.36 10.47
N VAL A 275 17.83 34.88 11.10
CA VAL A 275 17.80 35.15 12.54
C VAL A 275 16.50 34.66 13.17
N ALA A 276 16.58 34.15 14.38
CA ALA A 276 15.39 33.80 15.14
C ALA A 276 14.59 35.08 15.43
N ALA A 277 13.30 35.03 15.31
CA ALA A 277 12.44 36.15 15.66
C ALA A 277 12.47 36.42 17.19
N PRO A 278 12.30 37.69 17.64
CA PRO A 278 12.22 38.00 19.04
C PRO A 278 11.17 37.18 19.79
N GLY A 279 11.50 36.76 21.03
CA GLY A 279 10.59 35.92 21.82
C GLY A 279 10.73 34.42 21.59
N CYS A 280 11.70 33.97 20.78
CA CYS A 280 12.03 32.56 20.72
C CYS A 280 12.54 32.07 22.08
N PRO A 281 11.94 30.98 22.65
CA PRO A 281 12.46 30.40 23.89
C PRO A 281 13.92 29.95 23.70
N THR A 282 14.77 30.25 24.69
CA THR A 282 16.21 29.93 24.60
C THR A 282 16.47 28.45 24.31
N GLY A 283 15.66 27.55 24.90
CA GLY A 283 15.74 26.13 24.66
C GLY A 283 15.34 25.69 23.25
N ASN A 284 14.70 26.54 22.43
CA ASN A 284 14.27 26.28 21.07
C ASN A 284 15.23 26.86 20.02
N ILE A 285 16.31 27.51 20.46
CA ILE A 285 17.35 28.02 19.54
C ILE A 285 18.37 26.91 19.32
N ASP A 286 18.44 26.44 18.09
CA ASP A 286 19.42 25.44 17.69
C ASP A 286 20.84 26.04 17.79
N PRO A 287 21.74 25.44 18.59
CA PRO A 287 23.08 25.97 18.75
C PRO A 287 23.91 25.98 17.46
N LYS A 288 23.56 25.16 16.47
CA LYS A 288 24.30 24.99 15.21
C LYS A 288 23.98 26.09 14.21
N ASP A 289 22.70 26.33 13.92
CA ASP A 289 22.25 27.28 12.91
C ASP A 289 21.57 28.53 13.47
N LYS A 290 21.45 28.63 14.83
CA LYS A 290 20.85 29.72 15.58
C LYS A 290 19.38 30.00 15.22
N LEU A 291 18.70 29.08 14.59
CA LEU A 291 17.29 29.21 14.26
C LEU A 291 16.40 28.83 15.44
N CYS A 292 15.26 29.50 15.51
CA CYS A 292 14.15 29.10 16.37
C CYS A 292 13.48 27.87 15.80
N LYS A 293 13.60 26.71 16.46
CA LYS A 293 13.03 25.44 16.03
C LYS A 293 11.91 24.98 16.95
N MET A 294 11.04 24.14 16.44
CA MET A 294 10.05 23.43 17.25
C MET A 294 10.14 21.93 16.96
N ASP A 295 9.81 21.12 17.96
CA ASP A 295 9.63 19.70 17.76
C ASP A 295 8.36 19.44 16.93
N ILE A 296 8.52 18.78 15.77
CA ILE A 296 7.44 18.44 14.85
C ILE A 296 6.89 17.02 15.10
N LEU A 297 7.55 16.21 15.88
CA LEU A 297 7.19 14.81 16.08
C LEU A 297 5.78 14.62 16.66
N PRO A 298 5.27 15.47 17.58
CA PRO A 298 3.89 15.38 18.07
C PRO A 298 2.82 15.59 16.98
N TYR A 299 3.22 16.12 15.83
CA TYR A 299 2.33 16.39 14.69
C TYR A 299 2.61 15.47 13.50
N THR A 300 3.58 14.55 13.64
CA THR A 300 3.91 13.58 12.59
C THR A 300 3.17 12.28 12.87
N GLY A 301 2.02 12.11 12.23
CA GLY A 301 1.21 10.90 12.37
C GLY A 301 1.95 9.67 11.84
N LEU A 302 1.94 8.59 12.60
CA LEU A 302 2.41 7.26 12.18
C LEU A 302 1.26 6.37 11.75
N THR A 303 0.15 6.43 12.50
CA THR A 303 -1.08 5.74 12.15
C THR A 303 -2.27 6.71 12.16
N THR A 304 -3.39 6.25 11.61
CA THR A 304 -4.60 7.07 11.46
C THR A 304 -5.66 6.68 12.46
N ASP A 305 -6.52 7.63 12.83
CA ASP A 305 -7.82 7.30 13.38
C ASP A 305 -8.67 6.66 12.30
N ALA A 306 -9.10 5.43 12.50
CA ALA A 306 -9.91 4.70 11.53
C ALA A 306 -11.22 4.21 12.14
N LYS A 307 -12.30 4.34 11.37
CA LYS A 307 -13.62 3.76 11.66
C LYS A 307 -14.07 2.97 10.44
N ARG A 308 -14.57 1.77 10.64
CA ARG A 308 -15.09 0.91 9.58
C ARG A 308 -16.37 0.23 10.02
N TYR A 309 -17.21 -0.04 9.04
CA TYR A 309 -18.34 -0.95 9.22
C TYR A 309 -18.40 -1.89 8.01
N ALA A 310 -18.96 -3.06 8.19
CA ALA A 310 -19.28 -3.99 7.12
C ALA A 310 -20.60 -4.73 7.43
N LEU A 311 -21.37 -4.92 6.38
CA LEU A 311 -22.56 -5.77 6.32
C LEU A 311 -22.33 -6.83 5.25
N ALA A 312 -22.64 -8.09 5.54
CA ALA A 312 -22.70 -9.13 4.52
C ALA A 312 -23.91 -10.02 4.79
N SER A 313 -24.61 -10.37 3.73
CA SER A 313 -25.71 -11.32 3.76
C SER A 313 -25.56 -12.28 2.60
N ASN A 314 -25.83 -13.54 2.84
CA ASN A 314 -26.01 -14.55 1.80
C ASN A 314 -27.32 -15.30 2.05
N THR A 315 -28.07 -15.51 0.97
CA THR A 315 -29.21 -16.40 0.94
C THR A 315 -28.91 -17.50 -0.04
N HIS A 316 -28.74 -18.70 0.46
CA HIS A 316 -28.54 -19.93 -0.28
C HIS A 316 -29.86 -20.69 -0.32
N PHE A 317 -30.33 -21.02 -1.51
CA PHE A 317 -31.56 -21.79 -1.66
C PHE A 317 -31.46 -22.80 -2.81
N ARG A 318 -32.15 -23.92 -2.68
CA ARG A 318 -32.17 -25.01 -3.65
C ARG A 318 -33.42 -24.91 -4.53
N ILE A 319 -33.18 -24.82 -5.82
CA ILE A 319 -34.26 -24.78 -6.83
C ILE A 319 -34.42 -26.20 -7.41
N GLY A 320 -35.52 -26.85 -7.05
CA GLY A 320 -35.72 -28.27 -7.45
C GLY A 320 -34.69 -29.17 -6.79
N LYS A 321 -34.14 -30.13 -7.52
CA LYS A 321 -33.20 -31.13 -6.99
C LYS A 321 -31.73 -30.84 -7.30
N ASN A 322 -31.46 -30.05 -8.34
CA ASN A 322 -30.16 -29.99 -8.98
C ASN A 322 -29.60 -28.57 -9.13
N ILE A 323 -30.30 -27.55 -8.69
CA ILE A 323 -29.81 -26.16 -8.81
C ILE A 323 -29.71 -25.54 -7.43
N ASP A 324 -28.51 -25.12 -7.08
CA ASP A 324 -28.26 -24.27 -5.92
C ASP A 324 -28.11 -22.81 -6.38
N ALA A 325 -28.79 -21.90 -5.70
CA ALA A 325 -28.71 -20.48 -5.95
C ALA A 325 -28.20 -19.76 -4.70
N ASN A 326 -27.25 -18.85 -4.87
CA ASN A 326 -26.71 -17.99 -3.81
C ASN A 326 -26.91 -16.54 -4.20
N PHE A 327 -27.65 -15.82 -3.37
CA PHE A 327 -27.83 -14.38 -3.50
C PHE A 327 -27.06 -13.67 -2.40
N GLU A 328 -26.08 -12.87 -2.76
CA GLU A 328 -25.12 -12.24 -1.88
C GLU A 328 -25.20 -10.73 -1.98
N ILE A 329 -25.22 -10.05 -0.82
CA ILE A 329 -25.10 -8.61 -0.70
C ILE A 329 -24.03 -8.30 0.32
N THR A 330 -23.08 -7.41 -0.04
CA THR A 330 -22.12 -6.83 0.90
C THR A 330 -22.11 -5.31 0.77
N ASN A 331 -22.02 -4.64 1.90
CA ASN A 331 -21.77 -3.19 1.98
C ASN A 331 -20.75 -2.92 3.07
N ALA A 332 -19.72 -2.14 2.76
CA ALA A 332 -18.69 -1.77 3.72
C ALA A 332 -18.24 -0.34 3.50
N GLY A 333 -17.99 0.37 4.60
CA GLY A 333 -17.48 1.74 4.57
C GLY A 333 -16.36 1.96 5.56
N ALA A 334 -15.46 2.90 5.23
CA ALA A 334 -14.35 3.30 6.06
C ALA A 334 -14.17 4.83 6.05
N SER A 335 -13.77 5.35 7.22
CA SER A 335 -13.30 6.73 7.39
C SER A 335 -11.95 6.71 8.08
N ASN A 336 -10.96 7.40 7.50
CA ASN A 336 -9.60 7.49 8.03
C ASN A 336 -9.25 8.98 8.18
N ASP A 337 -8.94 9.39 9.40
CA ASP A 337 -8.46 10.72 9.75
C ASP A 337 -6.95 10.68 10.01
N TYR A 338 -6.19 11.37 9.17
CA TYR A 338 -4.73 11.43 9.27
C TYR A 338 -4.32 12.59 10.16
N ILE A 339 -3.41 12.35 11.10
CA ILE A 339 -2.85 13.39 11.95
C ILE A 339 -1.93 14.27 11.07
N VAL A 340 -2.21 15.55 11.04
CA VAL A 340 -1.47 16.54 10.25
C VAL A 340 -1.06 17.73 11.10
N ALA A 341 0.13 18.30 10.82
CA ALA A 341 0.61 19.47 11.49
C ALA A 341 -0.15 20.74 11.10
N PRO A 342 -0.19 21.76 11.97
CA PRO A 342 -0.58 23.11 11.58
C PRO A 342 0.20 23.59 10.37
N PHE A 343 -0.39 24.43 9.51
CA PHE A 343 0.27 24.91 8.31
C PHE A 343 1.60 25.59 8.61
N ASN A 344 2.57 25.33 7.79
CA ASN A 344 3.79 26.08 7.68
C ASN A 344 3.88 26.62 6.26
N VAL A 345 4.19 27.89 6.12
CA VAL A 345 4.34 28.50 4.81
C VAL A 345 5.75 29.05 4.73
N SER A 346 6.47 28.62 3.71
CA SER A 346 7.78 29.13 3.41
C SER A 346 7.65 30.15 2.30
N ASN A 347 8.08 31.35 2.55
CA ASN A 347 8.36 32.33 1.53
C ASN A 347 9.70 31.99 0.87
N GLY A 348 9.86 30.69 0.52
CA GLY A 348 11.09 30.16 -0.04
C GLY A 348 11.48 30.88 -1.32
N SER A 349 12.77 30.91 -1.58
CA SER A 349 13.30 31.49 -2.79
C SER A 349 12.59 30.93 -4.03
N ALA A 350 12.35 31.79 -4.99
CA ALA A 350 11.75 31.55 -6.30
C ALA A 350 12.31 30.41 -7.15
N THR A 351 13.24 29.69 -6.61
CA THR A 351 14.00 28.66 -7.33
C THR A 351 13.53 27.24 -7.09
N THR A 352 12.48 27.04 -6.27
CA THR A 352 11.88 25.75 -6.15
C THR A 352 10.76 25.58 -7.16
N SER A 353 10.85 24.53 -7.86
CA SER A 353 9.98 24.01 -8.89
C SER A 353 8.50 23.86 -8.52
N SER A 354 8.15 23.99 -7.28
CA SER A 354 6.77 23.99 -6.78
C SER A 354 6.02 25.32 -7.05
N SER A 355 6.67 26.31 -7.64
CA SER A 355 6.09 27.61 -7.90
C SER A 355 5.28 27.72 -9.21
N THR A 356 5.28 26.67 -10.03
CA THR A 356 4.45 26.57 -11.25
C THR A 356 3.65 25.30 -11.24
N TRP A 357 2.39 25.36 -11.68
CA TRP A 357 1.51 24.21 -11.81
C TRP A 357 0.53 24.43 -12.96
N TYR A 358 -0.28 23.45 -13.27
CA TYR A 358 -1.13 23.46 -14.45
C TYR A 358 -2.59 23.74 -14.07
N ASN A 359 -3.20 24.76 -14.70
CA ASN A 359 -4.64 24.94 -14.71
C ASN A 359 -5.21 23.99 -15.77
N ALA A 360 -5.90 22.97 -15.31
CA ALA A 360 -6.40 21.92 -16.17
C ALA A 360 -7.61 22.36 -17.02
N ILE A 361 -8.36 23.37 -16.57
CA ILE A 361 -9.54 23.89 -17.27
C ILE A 361 -9.11 24.75 -18.46
N ASP A 362 -8.18 25.66 -18.24
CA ASP A 362 -7.73 26.62 -19.26
C ASP A 362 -6.59 26.07 -20.12
N GLY A 363 -6.01 24.95 -19.75
CA GLY A 363 -4.86 24.38 -20.45
C GLY A 363 -3.60 25.22 -20.33
N LYS A 364 -3.43 25.99 -19.26
CA LYS A 364 -2.34 26.95 -19.09
C LYS A 364 -1.52 26.69 -17.83
N MET A 365 -0.26 27.09 -17.89
CA MET A 365 0.59 27.13 -16.70
C MET A 365 0.18 28.29 -15.79
N VAL A 366 0.14 28.04 -14.49
CA VAL A 366 -0.02 29.02 -13.42
C VAL A 366 1.33 29.21 -12.74
N GLY A 367 1.70 30.45 -12.47
CA GLY A 367 2.97 30.77 -11.85
C GLY A 367 3.98 31.46 -12.82
N PRO A 368 5.21 31.66 -12.42
CA PRO A 368 5.76 31.26 -11.10
C PRO A 368 5.07 32.00 -9.93
N PHE A 369 4.75 31.26 -8.87
CA PHE A 369 4.21 31.80 -7.64
C PHE A 369 5.32 31.92 -6.60
N PHE A 370 5.40 33.08 -5.98
CA PHE A 370 6.29 33.36 -4.89
C PHE A 370 5.48 33.68 -3.64
N TYR A 371 5.76 33.02 -2.55
CA TYR A 371 5.16 33.39 -1.29
C TYR A 371 5.55 34.85 -0.96
N PRO A 372 4.58 35.70 -0.62
CA PRO A 372 4.86 37.14 -0.41
C PRO A 372 5.79 37.34 0.79
N LYS A 373 6.77 38.22 0.64
CA LYS A 373 7.57 38.73 1.74
C LYS A 373 6.73 39.71 2.55
N LEU A 374 7.02 39.81 3.84
CA LEU A 374 6.47 40.87 4.68
C LEU A 374 6.98 42.22 4.15
N PRO A 375 6.12 43.15 3.70
CA PRO A 375 6.56 44.44 3.17
C PRO A 375 7.14 45.34 4.26
N VAL A 376 7.85 46.39 3.85
CA VAL A 376 8.31 47.41 4.80
C VAL A 376 7.08 48.07 5.43
N GLY A 377 7.13 48.30 6.74
CA GLY A 377 5.98 48.82 7.50
C GLY A 377 4.93 47.80 7.94
N HIS A 378 5.07 46.52 7.53
CA HIS A 378 4.24 45.46 8.11
C HIS A 378 4.57 45.28 9.60
N ALA A 379 3.55 45.10 10.45
CA ALA A 379 3.71 44.99 11.90
C ALA A 379 4.72 43.93 12.38
N MET A 380 4.89 42.87 11.59
CA MET A 380 5.87 41.80 11.88
C MET A 380 7.21 41.96 11.13
N ASN A 381 7.43 43.06 10.40
CA ASN A 381 8.70 43.32 9.73
C ASN A 381 9.48 44.44 10.43
N PRO A 382 10.50 44.12 11.22
CA PRO A 382 11.31 45.16 11.92
C PRO A 382 12.39 45.76 11.01
N TYR A 383 12.49 45.32 9.74
CA TYR A 383 13.58 45.73 8.84
C TYR A 383 13.12 46.76 7.81
N ALA A 384 14.05 47.57 7.32
CA ALA A 384 13.83 48.56 6.28
C ALA A 384 13.79 47.96 4.86
N VAL A 385 13.69 46.62 4.74
CA VAL A 385 13.60 45.90 3.49
C VAL A 385 12.48 44.85 3.61
N PRO A 386 11.85 44.39 2.50
CA PRO A 386 10.92 43.28 2.53
C PRO A 386 11.62 42.00 2.97
N VAL A 387 11.08 41.32 3.98
CA VAL A 387 11.71 40.18 4.63
C VAL A 387 10.83 38.92 4.54
N GLU A 388 11.47 37.77 4.33
CA GLU A 388 10.80 36.49 4.47
C GLU A 388 10.67 36.13 5.96
N TYR A 389 9.47 35.69 6.36
CA TYR A 389 9.21 35.25 7.72
C TYR A 389 8.66 33.81 7.69
N ARG A 390 9.43 32.90 8.28
CA ARG A 390 9.07 31.49 8.38
C ARG A 390 8.51 31.19 9.74
N ALA A 391 7.22 30.92 9.81
CA ALA A 391 6.56 30.53 11.07
C ALA A 391 5.56 29.40 10.84
N ARG A 392 5.20 28.74 11.92
CA ARG A 392 4.09 27.78 11.93
C ARG A 392 2.83 28.48 12.40
N MET A 393 1.78 28.34 11.63
CA MET A 393 0.47 28.96 11.86
C MET A 393 -0.33 28.08 12.83
N MET A 394 -0.09 28.23 14.14
CA MET A 394 -0.61 27.33 15.18
C MET A 394 -2.14 27.36 15.29
N ASP A 395 -2.78 28.47 14.89
CA ASP A 395 -4.22 28.62 14.82
C ASP A 395 -4.86 27.73 13.73
N THR A 396 -4.06 27.20 12.81
CA THR A 396 -4.51 26.19 11.83
C THR A 396 -4.39 24.75 12.35
N GLY A 397 -4.04 24.56 13.61
CA GLY A 397 -4.09 23.28 14.32
C GLY A 397 -5.47 22.92 14.82
N ASN A 398 -5.54 22.00 15.78
CA ASN A 398 -6.77 21.58 16.50
C ASN A 398 -7.93 21.17 15.58
N GLY A 399 -7.63 20.48 14.47
CA GLY A 399 -8.61 19.98 13.53
C GLY A 399 -8.98 20.95 12.39
N PHE A 400 -8.48 22.19 12.37
CA PHE A 400 -8.66 23.07 11.21
C PHE A 400 -7.90 22.52 10.00
N ASN A 401 -6.60 22.27 10.09
CA ASN A 401 -5.90 21.47 9.10
C ASN A 401 -6.23 20.00 9.31
N PHE A 402 -6.71 19.35 8.28
CA PHE A 402 -7.13 17.95 8.31
C PHE A 402 -6.78 17.24 7.00
N ASN A 403 -6.70 15.93 7.06
CA ASN A 403 -6.61 15.04 5.90
C ASN A 403 -7.49 13.82 6.20
N ARG A 404 -8.64 13.75 5.54
CA ARG A 404 -9.66 12.72 5.73
C ARG A 404 -9.91 11.98 4.44
N THR A 405 -10.06 10.66 4.54
CA THR A 405 -10.52 9.83 3.43
C THR A 405 -11.70 8.98 3.87
N GLU A 406 -12.78 9.07 3.13
CA GLU A 406 -13.99 8.27 3.31
C GLU A 406 -14.18 7.38 2.09
N SER A 407 -14.57 6.13 2.31
CA SER A 407 -14.83 5.17 1.22
C SER A 407 -16.03 4.30 1.55
N ASP A 408 -16.73 3.87 0.50
CA ASP A 408 -17.86 2.95 0.57
C ASP A 408 -17.80 1.97 -0.60
N GLN A 409 -18.18 0.71 -0.35
CA GLN A 409 -18.26 -0.33 -1.36
C GLN A 409 -19.53 -1.16 -1.17
N THR A 410 -20.27 -1.33 -2.26
CA THR A 410 -21.47 -2.19 -2.32
C THR A 410 -21.26 -3.26 -3.38
N ARG A 411 -21.65 -4.50 -3.07
CA ARG A 411 -21.64 -5.64 -4.00
C ARG A 411 -22.96 -6.40 -3.89
N VAL A 412 -23.54 -6.72 -5.03
CA VAL A 412 -24.73 -7.57 -5.15
C VAL A 412 -24.45 -8.61 -6.19
N MET A 413 -24.66 -9.87 -5.87
CA MET A 413 -24.32 -10.99 -6.74
C MET A 413 -25.36 -12.12 -6.63
N LEU A 414 -25.68 -12.72 -7.76
CA LEU A 414 -26.42 -13.98 -7.86
C LEU A 414 -25.50 -15.01 -8.49
N THR A 415 -25.35 -16.16 -7.86
CA THR A 415 -24.65 -17.33 -8.43
C THR A 415 -25.60 -18.51 -8.47
N LEU A 416 -25.69 -19.13 -9.63
CA LEU A 416 -26.42 -20.37 -9.87
C LEU A 416 -25.42 -21.47 -10.20
N ASN A 417 -25.57 -22.62 -9.62
CA ASN A 417 -24.77 -23.80 -9.93
C ASN A 417 -25.62 -25.07 -9.88
N GLY A 418 -25.25 -26.02 -10.69
CA GLY A 418 -26.00 -27.29 -10.79
C GLY A 418 -25.33 -28.30 -11.70
N ASP A 419 -26.04 -29.39 -11.98
CA ASP A 419 -25.55 -30.49 -12.78
C ASP A 419 -26.41 -30.67 -14.02
N ILE A 420 -25.78 -30.96 -15.16
CA ILE A 420 -26.44 -31.35 -16.41
C ILE A 420 -25.74 -32.63 -16.95
N GLY A 421 -26.31 -33.79 -16.70
CA GLY A 421 -25.67 -35.07 -17.01
C GLY A 421 -24.39 -35.28 -16.18
N SER A 422 -23.25 -35.43 -16.87
CA SER A 422 -21.93 -35.56 -16.20
C SER A 422 -21.22 -34.24 -16.03
N PHE A 423 -21.85 -33.13 -16.37
CA PHE A 423 -21.25 -31.79 -16.30
C PHE A 423 -21.81 -31.00 -15.14
N ASP A 424 -20.90 -30.42 -14.35
CA ASP A 424 -21.18 -29.34 -13.42
C ASP A 424 -21.22 -28.02 -14.21
N TRP A 425 -22.14 -27.12 -13.87
CA TRP A 425 -22.16 -25.76 -14.39
C TRP A 425 -22.31 -24.72 -13.27
N LYS A 426 -21.75 -23.55 -13.50
CA LYS A 426 -21.87 -22.39 -12.63
C LYS A 426 -22.03 -21.14 -13.46
N SER A 427 -22.95 -20.28 -13.10
CA SER A 427 -23.10 -18.95 -13.70
C SER A 427 -23.29 -17.90 -12.62
N SER A 428 -22.62 -16.75 -12.77
CA SER A 428 -22.77 -15.65 -11.83
C SER A 428 -23.08 -14.37 -12.58
N ALA A 429 -23.90 -13.52 -11.97
CA ALA A 429 -24.15 -12.16 -12.43
C ALA A 429 -24.10 -11.21 -11.24
N GLY A 430 -23.54 -10.02 -11.43
CA GLY A 430 -23.38 -9.09 -10.33
C GLY A 430 -23.16 -7.66 -10.73
N PHE A 431 -23.38 -6.81 -9.73
CA PHE A 431 -23.08 -5.39 -9.78
C PHE A 431 -22.26 -5.00 -8.53
N MET A 432 -21.26 -4.18 -8.75
CA MET A 432 -20.42 -3.66 -7.68
C MET A 432 -20.12 -2.20 -7.91
N LYS A 433 -20.02 -1.46 -6.78
CA LYS A 433 -19.66 -0.05 -6.77
C LYS A 433 -18.68 0.18 -5.63
N SER A 434 -17.60 0.91 -5.91
CA SER A 434 -16.67 1.42 -4.91
C SER A 434 -16.50 2.91 -5.11
N SER A 435 -16.66 3.69 -4.06
CA SER A 435 -16.45 5.14 -4.07
C SER A 435 -15.47 5.55 -2.97
N ALA A 436 -14.72 6.62 -3.22
CA ALA A 436 -13.83 7.19 -2.23
C ALA A 436 -13.73 8.71 -2.40
N THR A 437 -13.64 9.42 -1.28
CA THR A 437 -13.46 10.87 -1.25
C THR A 437 -12.31 11.19 -0.30
N LYS A 438 -11.27 11.84 -0.81
CA LYS A 438 -10.20 12.44 -0.02
C LYS A 438 -10.47 13.93 0.11
N ALA A 439 -10.46 14.45 1.32
CA ALA A 439 -10.61 15.87 1.63
C ALA A 439 -9.43 16.35 2.49
N THR A 440 -8.84 17.47 2.11
CA THR A 440 -7.74 18.11 2.83
C THR A 440 -7.73 19.61 2.54
N ARG A 441 -6.95 20.39 3.29
CA ARG A 441 -6.77 21.82 3.02
C ARG A 441 -5.46 22.07 2.25
N ALA A 442 -5.42 23.20 1.53
CA ALA A 442 -4.23 23.62 0.80
C ALA A 442 -4.16 25.15 0.71
N VAL A 443 -2.97 25.68 0.44
CA VAL A 443 -2.73 27.12 0.36
C VAL A 443 -3.39 27.71 -0.89
N SER A 444 -4.26 28.67 -0.70
CA SER A 444 -4.81 29.50 -1.80
C SER A 444 -3.77 30.51 -2.27
N LYS A 445 -3.57 30.60 -3.59
CA LYS A 445 -2.64 31.57 -4.18
C LYS A 445 -2.99 33.01 -3.78
N ASP A 446 -4.23 33.40 -4.00
CA ASP A 446 -4.68 34.76 -3.80
C ASP A 446 -5.07 35.03 -2.34
N GLY A 447 -5.81 34.09 -1.69
CA GLY A 447 -6.23 34.23 -0.31
C GLY A 447 -5.06 34.38 0.64
N TYR A 448 -4.04 33.51 0.50
CA TYR A 448 -2.84 33.62 1.30
C TYR A 448 -2.06 34.91 1.02
N SER A 449 -1.84 35.25 -0.25
CA SER A 449 -1.05 36.44 -0.62
C SER A 449 -1.68 37.70 -0.10
N ASN A 450 -2.98 37.86 -0.26
CA ASN A 450 -3.73 39.01 0.21
C ASN A 450 -3.68 39.16 1.74
N ALA A 451 -3.87 38.04 2.46
CA ALA A 451 -3.86 38.02 3.92
C ALA A 451 -2.51 38.44 4.49
N ILE A 452 -1.41 38.01 3.88
CA ILE A 452 -0.05 38.32 4.34
C ILE A 452 0.35 39.76 3.96
N VAL A 453 0.16 40.16 2.70
CA VAL A 453 0.57 41.50 2.23
C VAL A 453 -0.20 42.60 2.94
N ASN A 454 -1.50 42.44 3.10
CA ASN A 454 -2.38 43.41 3.76
C ASN A 454 -2.28 43.38 5.28
N GLY A 455 -1.54 42.44 5.86
CA GLY A 455 -1.40 42.25 7.30
C GLY A 455 -2.70 41.91 8.03
N THR A 456 -3.67 41.32 7.32
CA THR A 456 -4.93 40.86 7.93
C THR A 456 -4.72 39.59 8.75
N TYR A 457 -3.82 38.71 8.33
CA TYR A 457 -3.40 37.57 9.15
C TYR A 457 -2.45 38.02 10.27
N LYS A 458 -2.79 37.67 11.51
CA LYS A 458 -2.01 38.03 12.71
C LYS A 458 -1.24 36.81 13.22
N PHE A 459 0.09 36.81 12.99
CA PHE A 459 0.95 35.72 13.46
C PHE A 459 0.90 35.60 14.99
N GLY A 460 0.87 34.37 15.50
CA GLY A 460 0.86 34.07 16.93
C GLY A 460 -0.47 34.36 17.65
N GLN A 461 -1.50 34.71 16.93
CA GLN A 461 -2.85 34.96 17.45
C GLN A 461 -3.86 33.98 16.82
N GLN A 462 -5.03 33.89 17.42
CA GLN A 462 -6.15 33.21 16.81
C GLN A 462 -6.79 34.15 15.77
N ASN A 463 -6.83 33.71 14.51
CA ASN A 463 -7.46 34.46 13.43
C ASN A 463 -8.89 34.00 13.17
N ASP A 464 -9.64 34.84 12.46
CA ASP A 464 -11.01 34.54 12.08
C ASP A 464 -11.10 33.33 11.16
N ALA A 465 -12.12 32.48 11.36
CA ALA A 465 -12.30 31.26 10.60
C ALA A 465 -12.49 31.50 9.09
N ALA A 466 -13.21 32.58 8.71
CA ALA A 466 -13.42 32.93 7.30
C ALA A 466 -12.11 33.37 6.64
N LEU A 467 -11.24 34.09 7.37
CA LEU A 467 -9.91 34.45 6.89
C LEU A 467 -9.07 33.17 6.65
N LEU A 468 -9.05 32.25 7.62
CA LEU A 468 -8.33 30.99 7.50
C LEU A 468 -8.87 30.12 6.36
N ASP A 469 -10.19 30.07 6.17
CA ASP A 469 -10.82 29.36 5.06
C ASP A 469 -10.44 29.95 3.69
N SER A 470 -10.31 31.29 3.59
CA SER A 470 -9.86 31.95 2.38
C SER A 470 -8.39 31.66 2.05
N MET A 471 -7.54 31.57 3.09
CA MET A 471 -6.11 31.25 2.96
C MET A 471 -5.85 29.77 2.69
N PHE A 472 -6.65 28.91 3.27
CA PHE A 472 -6.48 27.44 3.25
C PHE A 472 -7.82 26.72 2.93
N PRO A 473 -8.38 26.93 1.74
CA PRO A 473 -9.65 26.31 1.37
C PRO A 473 -9.53 24.78 1.32
N VAL A 474 -10.65 24.12 1.47
CA VAL A 474 -10.76 22.67 1.31
C VAL A 474 -10.63 22.30 -0.17
N ARG A 475 -9.85 21.27 -0.43
CA ARG A 475 -9.80 20.58 -1.72
C ARG A 475 -10.25 19.14 -1.56
N THR A 476 -10.88 18.59 -2.58
CA THR A 476 -11.29 17.20 -2.60
C THR A 476 -10.81 16.49 -3.85
N THR A 477 -10.59 15.17 -3.72
CA THR A 477 -10.50 14.25 -4.85
C THR A 477 -11.53 13.18 -4.63
N LYS A 478 -12.43 13.00 -5.59
CA LYS A 478 -13.50 11.99 -5.56
C LYS A 478 -13.25 10.97 -6.64
N GLY A 479 -13.49 9.70 -6.34
CA GLY A 479 -13.39 8.64 -7.32
C GLY A 479 -14.48 7.59 -7.12
N GLU A 480 -14.91 6.98 -8.22
CA GLU A 480 -15.94 5.96 -8.26
C GLU A 480 -15.56 4.90 -9.31
N SER A 481 -15.64 3.63 -8.91
CA SER A 481 -15.52 2.47 -9.78
C SER A 481 -16.79 1.64 -9.74
N LYS A 482 -17.29 1.23 -10.89
CA LYS A 482 -18.46 0.33 -11.02
C LYS A 482 -18.12 -0.82 -11.93
N ILE A 483 -18.54 -2.03 -11.53
CA ILE A 483 -18.44 -3.24 -12.33
C ILE A 483 -19.83 -3.87 -12.45
N THR A 484 -20.20 -4.24 -13.65
CA THR A 484 -21.34 -5.13 -13.94
C THR A 484 -20.80 -6.30 -14.74
N PHE A 485 -21.15 -7.52 -14.37
CA PHE A 485 -20.60 -8.69 -15.01
C PHE A 485 -21.59 -9.85 -15.08
N VAL A 486 -21.33 -10.74 -16.04
CA VAL A 486 -21.93 -12.07 -16.15
C VAL A 486 -20.83 -13.04 -16.55
N ASP A 487 -20.73 -14.15 -15.85
CA ASP A 487 -19.83 -15.25 -16.19
C ASP A 487 -20.58 -16.58 -16.19
N ALA A 488 -20.04 -17.55 -16.93
CA ALA A 488 -20.52 -18.91 -16.91
C ALA A 488 -19.37 -19.88 -17.14
N THR A 489 -19.42 -21.01 -16.45
CA THR A 489 -18.44 -22.10 -16.56
C THR A 489 -19.18 -23.43 -16.57
N VAL A 490 -18.74 -24.36 -17.42
CA VAL A 490 -19.18 -25.75 -17.46
C VAL A 490 -17.95 -26.63 -17.37
N SER A 491 -17.98 -27.67 -16.52
CA SER A 491 -16.86 -28.60 -16.35
C SER A 491 -17.36 -30.04 -16.16
N GLY A 492 -16.63 -31.02 -16.69
CA GLY A 492 -17.01 -32.42 -16.52
C GLY A 492 -16.08 -33.40 -17.20
N GLU A 493 -16.37 -34.66 -17.04
CA GLU A 493 -15.68 -35.74 -17.71
C GLU A 493 -16.20 -35.90 -19.16
N VAL A 494 -15.28 -35.93 -20.13
CA VAL A 494 -15.60 -36.10 -21.55
C VAL A 494 -15.17 -37.44 -22.10
N ALA A 495 -14.21 -38.10 -21.47
CA ALA A 495 -13.72 -39.40 -21.88
C ALA A 495 -13.02 -40.14 -20.74
N GLN A 496 -13.08 -41.45 -20.73
CA GLN A 496 -12.32 -42.30 -19.84
C GLN A 496 -11.06 -42.80 -20.55
N LEU A 497 -9.88 -42.24 -20.16
CA LEU A 497 -8.59 -42.70 -20.67
C LEU A 497 -8.08 -43.90 -19.87
N PRO A 498 -7.08 -44.66 -20.35
CA PRO A 498 -6.53 -45.82 -19.61
C PRO A 498 -5.96 -45.47 -18.24
N ALA A 499 -5.61 -44.21 -18.01
CA ALA A 499 -5.01 -43.70 -16.76
C ALA A 499 -6.02 -43.00 -15.84
N GLY A 500 -7.24 -42.71 -16.30
CA GLY A 500 -8.29 -42.04 -15.53
C GLY A 500 -9.17 -41.11 -16.41
N PRO A 501 -10.09 -40.35 -15.81
CA PRO A 501 -11.00 -39.50 -16.55
C PRO A 501 -10.29 -38.28 -17.16
N LEU A 502 -10.58 -37.99 -18.42
CA LEU A 502 -10.27 -36.72 -19.07
C LEU A 502 -11.35 -35.72 -18.71
N ASN A 503 -10.97 -34.75 -17.87
CA ASN A 503 -11.86 -33.67 -17.46
C ASN A 503 -11.56 -32.40 -18.27
N VAL A 504 -12.61 -31.69 -18.65
CA VAL A 504 -12.51 -30.40 -19.34
C VAL A 504 -13.36 -29.34 -18.63
N ALA A 505 -12.99 -28.08 -18.80
CA ALA A 505 -13.84 -26.97 -18.44
C ALA A 505 -13.81 -25.93 -19.56
N PHE A 506 -14.94 -25.27 -19.76
CA PHE A 506 -15.11 -24.13 -20.68
C PHE A 506 -15.82 -23.02 -19.94
N GLY A 507 -15.44 -21.78 -20.20
CA GLY A 507 -16.11 -20.65 -19.57
C GLY A 507 -16.02 -19.38 -20.37
N THR A 508 -16.86 -18.43 -19.98
CA THR A 508 -16.93 -17.08 -20.54
C THR A 508 -17.05 -16.05 -19.42
N ASP A 509 -16.50 -14.87 -19.64
CA ASP A 509 -16.60 -13.71 -18.74
C ASP A 509 -16.92 -12.48 -19.59
N ILE A 510 -17.96 -11.77 -19.22
CA ILE A 510 -18.38 -10.52 -19.84
C ILE A 510 -18.51 -9.50 -18.75
N ARG A 511 -17.73 -8.41 -18.84
CA ARG A 511 -17.66 -7.42 -17.79
C ARG A 511 -17.62 -6.00 -18.37
N ARG A 512 -18.38 -5.10 -17.79
CA ARG A 512 -18.33 -3.66 -18.03
C ARG A 512 -17.82 -2.95 -16.79
N GLU A 513 -16.74 -2.19 -16.97
CA GLU A 513 -16.15 -1.32 -15.94
C GLU A 513 -16.41 0.14 -16.28
N LYS A 514 -16.83 0.94 -15.29
CA LYS A 514 -16.89 2.40 -15.35
C LYS A 514 -16.01 2.96 -14.25
N TYR A 515 -15.18 3.91 -14.60
CA TYR A 515 -14.31 4.56 -13.64
C TYR A 515 -14.34 6.07 -13.82
N GLU A 516 -14.45 6.80 -12.71
CA GLU A 516 -14.39 8.24 -12.67
C GLU A 516 -13.56 8.68 -11.47
N MET A 517 -12.60 9.58 -11.67
CA MET A 517 -11.86 10.24 -10.62
C MET A 517 -11.62 11.70 -10.97
N ALA A 518 -11.96 12.63 -10.05
CA ALA A 518 -11.82 14.06 -10.29
C ALA A 518 -11.40 14.81 -9.04
N SER A 519 -10.53 15.79 -9.24
CA SER A 519 -10.21 16.84 -8.27
C SER A 519 -11.30 17.90 -8.23
N SER A 520 -11.43 18.63 -7.11
CA SER A 520 -12.34 19.78 -6.98
C SER A 520 -11.96 20.94 -7.92
N ASP A 521 -12.91 21.77 -8.25
CA ASP A 521 -12.77 22.88 -9.21
C ASP A 521 -11.65 23.84 -8.84
N ASN A 522 -11.45 24.19 -7.58
CA ASN A 522 -10.35 25.05 -7.14
C ASN A 522 -8.97 24.47 -7.44
N VAL A 523 -8.84 23.13 -7.45
CA VAL A 523 -7.62 22.44 -7.89
C VAL A 523 -7.50 22.49 -9.40
N LEU A 524 -8.60 22.19 -10.14
CA LEU A 524 -8.59 22.15 -11.60
C LEU A 524 -8.32 23.54 -12.20
N ARG A 525 -8.83 24.62 -11.59
CA ARG A 525 -8.55 26.01 -12.00
C ARG A 525 -7.15 26.50 -11.62
N GLY A 526 -6.41 25.77 -10.82
CA GLY A 526 -5.09 26.20 -10.37
C GLY A 526 -5.13 27.31 -9.30
N ASP A 527 -6.18 27.38 -8.49
CA ASP A 527 -6.30 28.36 -7.41
C ASP A 527 -5.40 28.02 -6.20
N LEU A 528 -4.91 26.78 -6.14
CA LEU A 528 -4.13 26.24 -5.03
C LEU A 528 -2.66 26.07 -5.40
N VAL A 529 -1.78 26.57 -4.55
CA VAL A 529 -0.34 26.61 -4.80
C VAL A 529 0.26 25.20 -4.93
N GLY A 530 0.86 24.91 -6.09
CA GLY A 530 1.60 23.68 -6.34
C GLY A 530 0.76 22.41 -6.34
N ILE A 531 -0.57 22.49 -6.38
CA ILE A 531 -1.46 21.35 -6.39
C ILE A 531 -1.87 21.03 -7.83
N ALA A 532 -1.62 19.79 -8.21
CA ALA A 532 -1.96 19.26 -9.52
C ALA A 532 -3.40 18.73 -9.56
N GLY A 533 -4.17 19.16 -10.56
CA GLY A 533 -5.49 18.64 -10.87
C GLY A 533 -5.43 17.31 -11.61
N LEU A 534 -6.46 16.51 -11.44
CA LEU A 534 -6.67 15.25 -12.15
C LEU A 534 -8.16 15.12 -12.47
N GLN A 535 -8.44 14.66 -13.68
CA GLN A 535 -9.79 14.21 -14.05
C GLN A 535 -9.67 13.07 -15.04
N VAL A 536 -10.36 11.98 -14.78
CA VAL A 536 -10.52 10.85 -15.71
C VAL A 536 -11.93 10.30 -15.58
N LYS A 537 -12.55 9.95 -16.72
CA LYS A 537 -13.86 9.31 -16.77
C LYS A 537 -13.96 8.49 -18.03
N ASP A 538 -14.18 7.20 -17.89
CA ASP A 538 -14.41 6.33 -19.06
C ASP A 538 -15.14 5.03 -18.69
N THR A 539 -15.43 4.24 -19.72
CA THR A 539 -16.05 2.91 -19.62
C THR A 539 -15.25 1.93 -20.47
N MET A 540 -15.00 0.75 -19.93
CA MET A 540 -14.27 -0.32 -20.61
C MET A 540 -15.06 -1.61 -20.54
N ASP A 541 -15.26 -2.25 -21.68
CA ASP A 541 -15.87 -3.57 -21.79
C ASP A 541 -14.79 -4.65 -21.95
N HIS A 542 -14.98 -5.76 -21.26
CA HIS A 542 -14.10 -6.92 -21.28
C HIS A 542 -14.90 -8.16 -21.66
N TYR A 543 -14.32 -8.96 -22.55
CA TYR A 543 -14.88 -10.23 -23.01
C TYR A 543 -13.80 -11.29 -22.93
N ALA A 544 -14.12 -12.47 -22.43
CA ALA A 544 -13.17 -13.56 -22.40
C ALA A 544 -13.84 -14.91 -22.63
N LEU A 545 -13.06 -15.79 -23.24
CA LEU A 545 -13.37 -17.21 -23.37
C LEU A 545 -12.19 -18.02 -22.86
N PHE A 546 -12.43 -19.08 -22.13
CA PHE A 546 -11.35 -19.96 -21.68
C PHE A 546 -11.73 -21.43 -21.79
N ALA A 547 -10.70 -22.26 -21.94
CA ALA A 547 -10.78 -23.70 -21.92
C ALA A 547 -9.68 -24.27 -21.04
N GLU A 548 -10.00 -25.31 -20.29
CA GLU A 548 -9.06 -26.06 -19.43
C GLU A 548 -9.27 -27.56 -19.66
N ALA A 549 -8.19 -28.33 -19.59
CA ALA A 549 -8.23 -29.79 -19.62
C ALA A 549 -7.28 -30.38 -18.58
N THR A 550 -7.71 -31.45 -17.93
CA THR A 550 -6.87 -32.28 -17.05
C THR A 550 -6.79 -33.67 -17.64
N ILE A 551 -5.58 -34.06 -18.02
CA ILE A 551 -5.28 -35.23 -18.84
C ILE A 551 -4.42 -36.20 -18.04
N PRO A 552 -4.95 -37.30 -17.54
CA PRO A 552 -4.14 -38.37 -16.94
C PRO A 552 -3.43 -39.15 -18.07
N VAL A 553 -2.12 -38.89 -18.26
CA VAL A 553 -1.32 -39.50 -19.34
C VAL A 553 -0.95 -40.93 -18.99
N VAL A 554 -0.52 -41.17 -17.77
CA VAL A 554 -0.31 -42.49 -17.15
C VAL A 554 -0.71 -42.42 -15.69
N LYS A 555 -0.92 -43.58 -15.02
CA LYS A 555 -1.48 -43.64 -13.66
C LYS A 555 -0.87 -42.69 -12.61
N ARG A 556 0.39 -42.24 -12.83
CA ARG A 556 1.11 -41.36 -11.89
C ARG A 556 1.44 -40.00 -12.49
N VAL A 557 1.04 -39.71 -13.74
CA VAL A 557 1.38 -38.47 -14.45
C VAL A 557 0.11 -37.82 -14.98
N GLU A 558 -0.16 -36.62 -14.52
CA GLU A 558 -1.25 -35.78 -14.96
C GLU A 558 -0.68 -34.52 -15.61
N VAL A 559 -1.22 -34.16 -16.77
CA VAL A 559 -0.94 -32.90 -17.45
C VAL A 559 -2.20 -32.06 -17.40
N SER A 560 -2.08 -30.81 -17.00
CA SER A 560 -3.12 -29.80 -17.11
C SER A 560 -2.75 -28.77 -18.17
N ALA A 561 -3.71 -28.42 -19.02
CA ALA A 561 -3.52 -27.41 -20.05
C ALA A 561 -4.69 -26.42 -19.99
N ALA A 562 -4.41 -25.13 -20.08
CA ALA A 562 -5.44 -24.10 -20.15
C ALA A 562 -5.05 -23.01 -21.14
N VAL A 563 -6.04 -22.40 -21.76
CA VAL A 563 -5.89 -21.22 -22.60
C VAL A 563 -7.07 -20.30 -22.40
N ARG A 564 -6.78 -19.00 -22.33
CA ARG A 564 -7.79 -17.95 -22.26
C ARG A 564 -7.51 -16.88 -23.31
N ALA A 565 -8.56 -16.43 -23.97
CA ALA A 565 -8.54 -15.29 -24.89
C ALA A 565 -9.33 -14.15 -24.26
N ASP A 566 -8.67 -13.03 -24.05
CA ASP A 566 -9.26 -11.82 -23.46
C ASP A 566 -9.26 -10.69 -24.49
N LYS A 567 -10.36 -9.94 -24.56
CA LYS A 567 -10.54 -8.73 -25.38
C LYS A 567 -11.07 -7.61 -24.50
N SER A 568 -10.37 -6.49 -24.45
CA SER A 568 -10.85 -5.24 -23.82
C SER A 568 -11.10 -4.18 -24.87
N THR A 569 -11.90 -3.17 -24.54
CA THR A 569 -12.28 -2.06 -25.44
C THR A 569 -10.97 -1.38 -25.92
N ASN A 570 -10.19 -1.07 -26.19
CA ASN A 570 -8.99 -0.37 -26.65
C ASN A 570 -7.73 -1.28 -26.69
N SER A 571 -7.90 -2.60 -26.75
CA SER A 571 -6.78 -3.52 -26.73
C SER A 571 -7.01 -4.64 -27.73
N ASP A 572 -5.98 -5.18 -28.30
CA ASP A 572 -6.06 -6.39 -29.12
C ASP A 572 -6.42 -7.61 -28.26
N VAL A 573 -6.83 -8.71 -28.94
CA VAL A 573 -7.05 -9.99 -28.26
C VAL A 573 -5.74 -10.49 -27.70
N HIS A 574 -5.73 -10.82 -26.41
CA HIS A 574 -4.58 -11.41 -25.73
C HIS A 574 -4.85 -12.88 -25.39
N PHE A 575 -3.86 -13.75 -25.64
CA PHE A 575 -3.93 -15.17 -25.30
C PHE A 575 -3.02 -15.46 -24.11
N SER A 576 -3.59 -16.11 -23.09
CA SER A 576 -2.88 -16.54 -21.87
C SER A 576 -2.86 -18.08 -21.82
N PRO A 577 -1.78 -18.75 -22.24
CA PRO A 577 -1.64 -20.21 -22.12
C PRO A 577 -1.11 -20.58 -20.73
N LYS A 578 -1.46 -21.79 -20.28
CA LYS A 578 -0.88 -22.45 -19.09
C LYS A 578 -0.73 -23.93 -19.33
N LEU A 579 0.41 -24.48 -18.92
CA LEU A 579 0.70 -25.91 -18.88
C LEU A 579 1.14 -26.28 -17.48
N GLY A 580 0.56 -27.34 -16.93
CA GLY A 580 0.93 -27.88 -15.63
C GLY A 580 1.27 -29.37 -15.76
N LEU A 581 2.25 -29.81 -14.98
CA LEU A 581 2.67 -31.20 -14.84
C LEU A 581 2.61 -31.61 -13.38
N ARG A 582 1.96 -32.72 -13.09
CA ARG A 582 1.88 -33.35 -11.79
C ARG A 582 2.33 -34.80 -11.90
N VAL A 583 3.34 -35.18 -11.12
CA VAL A 583 3.92 -36.53 -11.14
C VAL A 583 3.94 -37.09 -9.71
N ASN A 584 3.16 -38.10 -9.44
CA ASN A 584 3.27 -38.88 -8.20
C ASN A 584 4.47 -39.86 -8.33
N ALA A 585 5.67 -39.36 -8.07
CA ALA A 585 6.91 -40.13 -8.25
C ALA A 585 6.90 -41.38 -7.35
N THR A 586 6.40 -41.22 -6.12
CA THR A 586 6.06 -42.31 -5.20
C THR A 586 4.68 -42.02 -4.56
N ASP A 587 4.24 -42.86 -3.65
CA ASP A 587 3.00 -42.64 -2.88
C ASP A 587 3.18 -41.49 -1.84
N THR A 588 4.42 -41.12 -1.55
CA THR A 588 4.80 -40.08 -0.59
C THR A 588 5.47 -38.87 -1.23
N LEU A 589 5.78 -38.89 -2.52
CA LEU A 589 6.47 -37.81 -3.23
C LEU A 589 5.72 -37.40 -4.48
N LEU A 590 5.22 -36.17 -4.48
CA LEU A 590 4.65 -35.48 -5.59
C LEU A 590 5.63 -34.45 -6.14
N LEU A 591 5.89 -34.49 -7.45
CA LEU A 591 6.57 -33.45 -8.20
C LEU A 591 5.56 -32.64 -8.98
N ARG A 592 5.76 -31.32 -9.04
CA ARG A 592 4.88 -30.40 -9.76
C ARG A 592 5.67 -29.33 -10.49
N ALA A 593 5.17 -28.93 -11.66
CA ALA A 593 5.73 -27.82 -12.42
C ALA A 593 4.63 -27.12 -13.20
N THR A 594 4.75 -25.81 -13.39
CA THR A 594 3.87 -25.04 -14.26
C THR A 594 4.67 -24.08 -15.15
N ALA A 595 4.15 -23.81 -16.34
CA ALA A 595 4.59 -22.73 -17.21
C ALA A 595 3.37 -21.96 -17.66
N ALA A 596 3.33 -20.65 -17.45
CA ALA A 596 2.17 -19.83 -17.77
C ALA A 596 2.56 -18.51 -18.41
N GLY A 597 1.77 -18.08 -19.41
CA GLY A 597 1.71 -16.73 -19.90
C GLY A 597 0.67 -15.94 -19.10
N GLY A 598 0.98 -14.71 -18.75
CA GLY A 598 0.05 -13.82 -18.08
C GLY A 598 0.10 -12.41 -18.67
N PHE A 599 -0.84 -11.58 -18.28
CA PHE A 599 -0.92 -10.22 -18.76
C PHE A 599 -1.61 -9.29 -17.75
N ARG A 600 -1.42 -7.98 -17.92
CA ARG A 600 -2.22 -6.91 -17.34
C ARG A 600 -2.73 -6.02 -18.46
N ALA A 601 -4.05 -5.90 -18.58
CA ALA A 601 -4.64 -4.94 -19.50
C ALA A 601 -4.39 -3.50 -19.01
N PRO A 602 -4.17 -2.52 -19.89
CA PRO A 602 -4.18 -1.12 -19.51
C PRO A 602 -5.52 -0.77 -18.85
N ASN A 603 -5.47 -0.02 -17.75
CA ASN A 603 -6.67 0.38 -17.03
C ASN A 603 -7.26 1.70 -17.55
N ILE A 604 -8.44 2.08 -17.04
CA ILE A 604 -9.14 3.30 -17.48
C ILE A 604 -8.34 4.57 -17.17
N VAL A 605 -7.54 4.60 -16.10
CA VAL A 605 -6.72 5.78 -15.79
C VAL A 605 -5.59 5.96 -16.81
N GLU A 606 -5.08 4.85 -17.33
CA GLU A 606 -3.98 4.84 -18.31
C GLU A 606 -4.43 5.11 -19.73
N THR A 607 -5.67 4.75 -20.10
CA THR A 607 -6.19 4.85 -21.49
C THR A 607 -7.41 5.74 -21.65
N GLY A 608 -8.10 6.09 -20.56
CA GLY A 608 -9.40 6.74 -20.57
C GLY A 608 -9.35 8.22 -20.95
N ASN A 609 -10.54 8.75 -21.20
CA ASN A 609 -10.69 10.18 -21.50
C ASN A 609 -10.60 11.01 -20.23
N GLY A 610 -9.98 12.17 -20.32
CA GLY A 610 -9.93 13.13 -19.22
C GLY A 610 -8.74 14.06 -19.32
N LEU A 611 -8.66 14.92 -18.30
CA LEU A 611 -7.50 15.77 -18.06
C LEU A 611 -6.47 14.93 -17.30
N GLY A 612 -5.28 14.78 -17.85
CA GLY A 612 -4.18 14.10 -17.18
C GLY A 612 -3.80 14.74 -15.85
N ARG A 613 -2.86 14.16 -15.16
CA ARG A 613 -2.33 14.72 -13.90
C ARG A 613 -1.06 15.54 -14.16
N SER A 614 -0.90 16.64 -13.43
CA SER A 614 0.41 17.24 -13.30
C SER A 614 1.26 16.44 -12.33
N SER A 615 2.52 16.28 -12.65
CA SER A 615 3.56 15.71 -11.82
C SER A 615 4.71 16.70 -11.75
N PHE A 616 5.64 16.44 -10.84
CA PHE A 616 6.76 17.34 -10.62
C PHE A 616 8.04 16.52 -10.44
N ALA A 617 9.04 16.80 -11.26
CA ALA A 617 10.37 16.25 -11.09
C ALA A 617 11.29 17.32 -10.48
N THR A 618 12.00 16.99 -9.42
CA THR A 618 13.02 17.84 -8.77
C THR A 618 14.42 17.40 -9.20
N ASP A 619 15.39 18.25 -8.97
CA ASP A 619 16.81 17.99 -9.26
C ASP A 619 17.09 17.61 -10.74
N VAL A 620 16.34 18.19 -11.64
CA VAL A 620 16.49 17.97 -13.09
C VAL A 620 17.54 18.93 -13.67
N SER A 621 18.48 18.39 -14.40
CA SER A 621 19.44 19.18 -15.17
C SER A 621 18.90 19.47 -16.56
N ASP A 622 18.79 20.74 -16.92
CA ASP A 622 18.45 21.15 -18.28
C ASP A 622 19.67 20.93 -19.21
N PRO A 623 19.61 19.98 -20.15
CA PRO A 623 20.77 19.60 -20.97
C PRO A 623 21.26 20.72 -21.87
N ARG A 624 20.41 21.73 -22.20
CA ARG A 624 20.78 22.83 -23.05
C ARG A 624 21.27 24.06 -22.29
N ARG A 625 20.98 24.20 -21.02
CA ARG A 625 21.28 25.40 -20.23
C ARG A 625 22.30 25.16 -19.12
N CYS A 626 22.29 24.00 -18.46
CA CYS A 626 23.10 23.72 -17.26
C CYS A 626 24.61 23.91 -17.51
N ALA A 627 25.14 23.46 -18.63
CA ALA A 627 26.56 23.65 -18.95
C ALA A 627 26.95 25.14 -19.04
N THR A 628 26.11 25.94 -19.71
CA THR A 628 26.29 27.41 -19.83
C THR A 628 26.16 28.07 -18.46
N ALA A 629 25.12 27.73 -17.67
CA ALA A 629 24.93 28.27 -16.32
C ALA A 629 26.10 27.95 -15.39
N SER A 630 26.64 26.74 -15.50
CA SER A 630 27.82 26.33 -14.71
C SER A 630 29.07 27.08 -15.08
N ALA A 631 29.29 27.27 -16.39
CA ALA A 631 30.44 28.08 -16.89
C ALA A 631 30.34 29.54 -16.43
N LEU A 632 29.16 30.13 -16.53
CA LEU A 632 28.91 31.53 -16.08
C LEU A 632 29.10 31.68 -14.58
N ASN A 633 28.52 30.73 -13.78
CA ASN A 633 28.69 30.80 -12.31
C ASN A 633 30.13 30.62 -11.90
N LYS A 634 30.91 29.77 -12.58
CA LYS A 634 32.34 29.61 -12.29
C LYS A 634 33.11 30.93 -12.35
N LEU A 635 32.76 31.84 -13.26
CA LEU A 635 33.38 33.16 -13.35
C LEU A 635 33.13 34.00 -12.09
N VAL A 636 31.95 33.88 -11.49
CA VAL A 636 31.60 34.54 -10.22
C VAL A 636 32.28 33.87 -9.03
N GLN A 637 32.21 32.51 -8.95
CA GLN A 637 32.74 31.75 -7.81
C GLN A 637 34.26 31.88 -7.69
N SER A 638 34.98 31.89 -8.80
CA SER A 638 36.44 31.94 -8.83
C SER A 638 37.02 33.36 -8.62
N ASN A 639 36.19 34.41 -8.68
CA ASN A 639 36.66 35.78 -8.50
C ASN A 639 36.84 36.11 -7.02
N PRO A 640 38.06 36.47 -6.54
CA PRO A 640 38.30 36.80 -5.13
C PRO A 640 37.53 38.05 -4.65
N ALA A 641 37.20 38.96 -5.56
CA ALA A 641 36.44 40.19 -5.25
C ALA A 641 34.94 39.93 -5.13
N ALA A 642 34.45 38.71 -5.53
CA ALA A 642 33.02 38.39 -5.47
C ALA A 642 32.59 38.23 -4.02
N THR A 643 31.56 38.99 -3.64
CA THR A 643 30.97 38.90 -2.31
C THR A 643 30.30 37.54 -2.08
N SER A 644 30.14 37.15 -0.82
CA SER A 644 29.41 35.93 -0.47
C SER A 644 27.95 35.95 -0.99
N VAL A 645 27.34 37.13 -1.04
CA VAL A 645 25.99 37.34 -1.57
C VAL A 645 25.95 37.08 -3.09
N ASP A 646 26.87 37.64 -3.82
CA ASP A 646 26.95 37.48 -5.29
C ASP A 646 27.27 36.04 -5.67
N LYS A 647 28.14 35.35 -4.90
CA LYS A 647 28.42 33.94 -5.06
C LYS A 647 27.18 33.05 -4.78
N ALA A 648 26.42 33.34 -3.75
CA ALA A 648 25.17 32.67 -3.45
C ALA A 648 24.12 32.91 -4.54
N GLN A 649 24.02 34.13 -5.09
CA GLN A 649 23.13 34.44 -6.21
C GLN A 649 23.55 33.71 -7.49
N GLY A 650 24.84 33.63 -7.78
CA GLY A 650 25.37 32.85 -8.89
C GLY A 650 24.99 31.34 -8.77
N ASN A 651 25.12 30.78 -7.59
CA ASN A 651 24.69 29.40 -7.32
C ASN A 651 23.18 29.22 -7.50
N THR A 652 22.37 30.20 -7.13
CA THR A 652 20.94 30.18 -7.32
C THR A 652 20.58 30.12 -8.80
N PHE A 653 21.17 30.97 -9.64
CA PHE A 653 20.96 30.93 -11.07
C PHE A 653 21.43 29.62 -11.71
N GLN A 654 22.60 29.12 -11.33
CA GLN A 654 23.08 27.82 -11.81
C GLN A 654 22.14 26.69 -11.42
N ASN A 655 21.70 26.66 -10.16
CA ASN A 655 20.84 25.59 -9.67
C ASN A 655 19.47 25.60 -10.35
N SER A 656 18.94 26.74 -10.78
CA SER A 656 17.69 26.78 -11.55
C SER A 656 17.76 25.99 -12.84
N ASP A 657 18.92 25.92 -13.48
CA ASP A 657 19.13 25.20 -14.73
C ASP A 657 19.74 23.79 -14.53
N CYS A 658 20.49 23.57 -13.43
CA CYS A 658 21.19 22.31 -13.20
C CYS A 658 20.51 21.37 -12.18
N LYS A 659 19.68 21.94 -11.33
CA LYS A 659 18.89 21.23 -10.29
C LYS A 659 17.47 21.75 -10.24
N GLY A 660 17.00 22.25 -11.37
CA GLY A 660 15.67 22.81 -11.49
C GLY A 660 14.59 21.77 -11.29
N GLY A 661 13.37 22.25 -11.17
CA GLY A 661 12.23 21.35 -11.24
C GLY A 661 11.53 21.47 -12.57
N VAL A 662 10.97 20.38 -13.01
CA VAL A 662 10.23 20.31 -14.26
C VAL A 662 8.79 19.91 -13.96
N ALA A 663 7.86 20.78 -14.33
CA ALA A 663 6.46 20.44 -14.36
C ALA A 663 6.23 19.44 -15.49
N SER A 664 5.64 18.31 -15.15
CA SER A 664 5.33 17.24 -16.10
C SER A 664 3.83 16.98 -16.10
N PHE A 665 3.25 16.91 -17.27
CA PHE A 665 1.84 16.58 -17.46
C PHE A 665 1.73 15.15 -17.97
N VAL A 666 1.27 14.26 -17.08
CA VAL A 666 1.05 12.85 -17.39
C VAL A 666 -0.34 12.68 -17.98
N SER A 667 -0.42 12.21 -19.21
CA SER A 667 -1.68 11.98 -19.93
C SER A 667 -1.92 10.50 -20.21
N ALA A 668 -3.19 10.13 -20.32
CA ALA A 668 -3.59 8.83 -20.82
C ALA A 668 -3.09 8.62 -22.26
N ASN A 669 -2.91 7.34 -22.63
CA ASN A 669 -2.49 6.93 -23.95
C ASN A 669 -3.34 5.74 -24.40
N LYS A 670 -4.10 5.92 -25.48
CA LYS A 670 -4.98 4.88 -26.05
C LYS A 670 -4.23 3.80 -26.82
N ASP A 671 -2.97 4.05 -27.18
CA ASP A 671 -2.15 3.12 -27.94
C ASP A 671 -1.36 2.15 -27.07
N LEU A 672 -1.65 2.12 -25.75
CA LEU A 672 -1.01 1.20 -24.83
C LEU A 672 -1.36 -0.24 -25.13
N LYS A 673 -0.34 -1.09 -25.13
CA LYS A 673 -0.48 -2.54 -25.23
C LYS A 673 -0.59 -3.16 -23.84
N PRO A 674 -1.20 -4.36 -23.73
CA PRO A 674 -1.14 -5.10 -22.48
C PRO A 674 0.31 -5.37 -22.05
N GLU A 675 0.57 -5.23 -20.74
CA GLU A 675 1.79 -5.80 -20.16
C GLU A 675 1.73 -7.30 -20.27
N THR A 676 2.85 -7.95 -20.53
CA THR A 676 2.93 -9.41 -20.65
C THR A 676 3.83 -10.00 -19.59
N SER A 677 3.56 -11.26 -19.22
CA SER A 677 4.42 -11.98 -18.30
C SER A 677 4.61 -13.43 -18.71
N ARG A 678 5.75 -13.99 -18.27
CA ARG A 678 6.04 -15.42 -18.31
C ARG A 678 6.40 -15.87 -16.92
N SER A 679 5.75 -16.92 -16.43
CA SER A 679 6.05 -17.53 -15.15
C SER A 679 6.35 -19.01 -15.31
N ILE A 680 7.32 -19.47 -14.52
CA ILE A 680 7.67 -20.89 -14.38
C ILE A 680 7.71 -21.16 -12.89
N THR A 681 7.03 -22.24 -12.47
CA THR A 681 7.18 -22.77 -11.12
C THR A 681 7.57 -24.25 -11.20
N ALA A 682 8.38 -24.72 -10.26
CA ALA A 682 8.74 -26.12 -10.15
C ALA A 682 9.02 -26.46 -8.68
N GLY A 683 8.47 -27.57 -8.22
CA GLY A 683 8.62 -27.94 -6.82
C GLY A 683 8.22 -29.36 -6.54
N PHE A 684 8.22 -29.69 -5.24
CA PHE A 684 7.78 -30.99 -4.76
C PHE A 684 6.95 -30.85 -3.48
N VAL A 685 6.13 -31.88 -3.23
CA VAL A 685 5.47 -32.12 -1.96
C VAL A 685 5.85 -33.53 -1.50
N PHE A 686 6.42 -33.61 -0.31
CA PHE A 686 6.86 -34.85 0.29
C PHE A 686 6.08 -35.11 1.59
N GLU A 687 5.47 -36.26 1.70
CA GLU A 687 4.75 -36.74 2.88
C GLU A 687 5.51 -37.93 3.52
N PRO A 688 6.55 -37.65 4.33
CA PRO A 688 7.43 -38.68 4.91
C PRO A 688 6.68 -39.67 5.80
N VAL A 689 5.69 -39.17 6.51
CA VAL A 689 4.78 -39.97 7.37
C VAL A 689 3.39 -39.34 7.31
N LYS A 690 2.36 -40.12 7.56
CA LYS A 690 0.96 -39.67 7.56
C LYS A 690 0.77 -38.39 8.38
N ASN A 691 0.09 -37.41 7.82
CA ASN A 691 -0.18 -36.06 8.39
C ASN A 691 1.05 -35.15 8.51
N TRP A 692 2.18 -35.44 7.87
CA TRP A 692 3.32 -34.55 7.78
C TRP A 692 3.65 -34.28 6.34
N THR A 693 3.68 -33.01 5.95
CA THR A 693 4.00 -32.56 4.59
C THR A 693 5.17 -31.60 4.61
N VAL A 694 6.01 -31.67 3.59
CA VAL A 694 7.08 -30.72 3.29
C VAL A 694 6.96 -30.35 1.83
N ALA A 695 6.85 -29.06 1.52
CA ALA A 695 6.79 -28.55 0.17
C ALA A 695 7.86 -27.49 -0.05
N LEU A 696 8.46 -27.50 -1.24
CA LEU A 696 9.38 -26.47 -1.72
C LEU A 696 9.07 -26.20 -3.18
N ASP A 697 8.86 -24.94 -3.51
CA ASP A 697 8.57 -24.49 -4.86
C ASP A 697 9.53 -23.36 -5.25
N TYR A 698 10.22 -23.51 -6.35
CA TYR A 698 10.94 -22.46 -7.05
C TYR A 698 9.97 -21.72 -7.96
N TYR A 699 10.11 -20.39 -8.06
CA TYR A 699 9.41 -19.57 -9.02
C TYR A 699 10.34 -18.63 -9.78
N HIS A 700 10.00 -18.38 -11.04
CA HIS A 700 10.61 -17.34 -11.88
C HIS A 700 9.52 -16.63 -12.66
N ILE A 701 9.47 -15.30 -12.56
CA ILE A 701 8.49 -14.45 -13.23
C ILE A 701 9.25 -13.34 -13.97
N GLU A 702 8.99 -13.18 -15.26
CA GLU A 702 9.45 -12.07 -16.08
C GLU A 702 8.25 -11.28 -16.57
N ARG A 703 8.25 -9.96 -16.35
CA ARG A 703 7.26 -9.02 -16.88
C ARG A 703 7.91 -8.15 -17.94
N LYS A 704 7.15 -7.77 -18.97
CA LYS A 704 7.58 -6.92 -20.08
C LYS A 704 6.48 -5.96 -20.44
N ASP A 705 6.88 -4.86 -21.10
CA ASP A 705 5.97 -3.84 -21.59
C ASP A 705 5.14 -3.22 -20.45
N GLU A 706 5.74 -3.12 -19.24
CA GLU A 706 5.08 -2.53 -18.08
C GLU A 706 4.77 -1.07 -18.34
N ILE A 707 3.55 -0.68 -17.98
CA ILE A 707 3.03 0.66 -18.23
C ILE A 707 3.48 1.60 -17.14
N GLY A 708 4.11 2.69 -17.56
CA GLY A 708 4.60 3.73 -16.69
C GLY A 708 4.84 5.02 -17.45
N THR A 709 5.46 5.99 -16.79
CA THR A 709 5.94 7.23 -17.43
C THR A 709 7.45 7.14 -17.65
N ARG A 710 7.93 7.78 -18.70
CA ARG A 710 9.38 7.90 -18.92
C ARG A 710 10.00 8.83 -17.87
N GLY A 711 11.22 8.55 -17.44
CA GLY A 711 11.99 9.45 -16.60
C GLY A 711 12.17 10.83 -17.27
N VAL A 712 11.93 11.90 -16.52
CA VAL A 712 12.05 13.27 -17.08
C VAL A 712 13.46 13.53 -17.61
N ALA A 713 14.49 13.09 -16.88
CA ALA A 713 15.90 13.22 -17.32
C ALA A 713 16.18 12.45 -18.62
N ASP A 714 15.57 11.27 -18.79
CA ASP A 714 15.72 10.45 -20.00
C ASP A 714 15.07 11.11 -21.22
N ILE A 715 13.89 11.71 -21.02
CA ILE A 715 13.21 12.45 -22.08
C ILE A 715 14.06 13.65 -22.50
N LEU A 716 14.58 14.41 -21.56
CA LEU A 716 15.36 15.63 -21.84
C LEU A 716 16.68 15.32 -22.53
N ARG A 717 17.32 14.20 -22.25
CA ARG A 717 18.52 13.77 -23.00
C ARG A 717 18.23 13.57 -24.49
N GLY A 718 17.02 13.16 -24.83
CA GLY A 718 16.57 12.98 -26.22
C GLY A 718 15.79 14.18 -26.77
N GLU A 719 15.92 15.38 -26.22
CA GLU A 719 15.11 16.56 -26.55
C GLU A 719 15.01 16.82 -28.04
N ALA A 720 16.11 16.69 -28.78
CA ALA A 720 16.16 16.98 -30.22
C ALA A 720 15.24 16.04 -31.06
N GLY A 721 14.88 14.88 -30.58
CA GLY A 721 13.99 13.91 -31.22
C GLY A 721 12.55 13.94 -30.69
N LEU A 722 12.20 14.85 -29.83
CA LEU A 722 10.84 14.89 -29.26
C LEU A 722 9.84 15.44 -30.31
N PRO A 723 8.61 14.94 -30.34
CA PRO A 723 7.52 15.54 -31.09
C PRO A 723 7.32 17.01 -30.74
N ALA A 724 6.94 17.80 -31.71
CA ALA A 724 6.66 19.24 -31.53
C ALA A 724 5.60 19.45 -30.45
N GLY A 725 5.88 20.34 -29.49
CA GLY A 725 4.99 20.63 -28.36
C GLY A 725 5.08 19.69 -27.19
N GLN A 726 5.81 18.57 -27.28
CA GLN A 726 5.98 17.68 -26.12
C GLN A 726 6.80 18.32 -25.00
N LEU A 727 7.78 19.13 -25.33
CA LEU A 727 8.53 19.97 -24.41
C LEU A 727 8.25 21.44 -24.71
N VAL A 728 7.75 22.15 -23.72
CA VAL A 728 7.48 23.60 -23.82
C VAL A 728 8.56 24.35 -23.06
N ARG A 729 9.33 25.17 -23.76
CA ARG A 729 10.28 26.12 -23.17
C ARG A 729 9.63 27.48 -23.03
N VAL A 730 9.90 28.17 -21.92
CA VAL A 730 9.36 29.51 -21.62
C VAL A 730 10.49 30.51 -21.63
N ASP A 731 10.16 31.73 -22.01
CA ASP A 731 11.13 32.82 -22.01
C ASP A 731 11.67 33.09 -20.61
N ASN A 732 12.99 33.21 -20.50
CA ASN A 732 13.69 33.48 -19.26
C ASN A 732 14.65 34.69 -19.41
N SER A 733 14.47 35.50 -20.45
CA SER A 733 15.36 36.57 -20.82
C SER A 733 15.65 37.58 -19.69
N ALA A 734 14.64 37.86 -18.84
CA ALA A 734 14.81 38.77 -17.70
C ALA A 734 15.73 38.17 -16.62
N ALA A 735 15.58 36.89 -16.26
CA ALA A 735 16.46 36.25 -15.29
C ALA A 735 17.87 36.03 -15.87
N ASP A 736 17.95 35.68 -17.16
CA ASP A 736 19.22 35.54 -17.87
C ASP A 736 19.99 36.88 -17.91
N ALA A 737 19.30 37.99 -18.16
CA ALA A 737 19.91 39.32 -18.11
C ALA A 737 20.47 39.66 -16.71
N GLN A 738 19.74 39.32 -15.65
CA GLN A 738 20.23 39.51 -14.27
C GLN A 738 21.46 38.64 -13.97
N PHE A 739 21.48 37.42 -14.42
CA PHE A 739 22.63 36.51 -14.24
C PHE A 739 23.85 37.04 -15.05
N LEU A 740 23.65 37.46 -16.29
CA LEU A 740 24.69 38.00 -17.11
C LEU A 740 25.22 39.32 -16.58
N ALA A 741 24.38 40.18 -16.00
CA ALA A 741 24.80 41.39 -15.31
C ALA A 741 25.68 41.07 -14.10
N LEU A 742 25.32 40.09 -13.29
CA LEU A 742 26.14 39.60 -12.19
C LEU A 742 27.50 39.09 -12.70
N VAL A 743 27.51 38.32 -13.77
CA VAL A 743 28.75 37.79 -14.36
C VAL A 743 29.63 38.93 -14.91
N LYS A 744 29.05 39.90 -15.61
CA LYS A 744 29.80 41.07 -16.15
C LYS A 744 30.46 41.90 -15.08
N LYS A 745 29.87 41.96 -13.86
CA LYS A 745 30.49 42.66 -12.73
C LYS A 745 31.87 42.07 -12.36
N TYR A 746 32.08 40.79 -12.57
CA TYR A 746 33.30 40.06 -12.21
C TYR A 746 34.13 39.60 -13.42
N ALA A 747 33.50 39.54 -14.59
CA ALA A 747 34.12 39.15 -15.84
C ALA A 747 33.59 40.05 -17.01
N PRO A 748 34.03 41.33 -17.10
CA PRO A 748 33.48 42.29 -18.07
C PRO A 748 33.63 41.85 -19.54
N GLY A 749 34.63 41.03 -19.85
CA GLY A 749 34.87 40.51 -21.21
C GLY A 749 34.09 39.25 -21.55
N ASN A 750 33.21 38.78 -20.68
CA ASN A 750 32.44 37.58 -20.97
C ASN A 750 31.45 37.77 -22.08
N THR A 751 31.48 36.88 -23.10
CA THR A 751 30.55 36.84 -24.22
C THR A 751 29.60 35.64 -24.17
N THR A 752 29.81 34.72 -23.23
CA THR A 752 28.98 33.54 -23.08
C THR A 752 27.57 33.94 -22.62
N ASN A 753 26.54 33.38 -23.25
CA ASN A 753 25.13 33.60 -22.94
C ASN A 753 24.32 32.34 -23.26
N PHE A 754 23.03 32.36 -23.00
CA PHE A 754 22.13 31.25 -23.22
C PHE A 754 21.62 31.04 -24.64
N GLY A 755 22.06 31.89 -25.59
CA GLY A 755 21.68 31.78 -27.00
C GLY A 755 20.18 31.88 -27.28
N GLY A 756 19.41 32.53 -26.40
CA GLY A 756 17.95 32.63 -26.52
C GLY A 756 17.21 31.34 -26.12
N VAL A 757 17.92 30.33 -25.59
CA VAL A 757 17.28 29.12 -25.12
C VAL A 757 16.53 29.39 -23.83
N GLY A 758 15.19 29.32 -23.84
CA GLY A 758 14.33 29.45 -22.65
C GLY A 758 14.45 28.28 -21.70
N THR A 759 13.97 28.45 -20.47
CA THR A 759 13.89 27.38 -19.44
C THR A 759 12.78 26.40 -19.75
N ILE A 760 12.88 25.19 -19.21
CA ILE A 760 11.83 24.18 -19.35
C ILE A 760 10.60 24.62 -18.51
N GLY A 761 9.48 24.87 -19.18
CA GLY A 761 8.21 25.23 -18.54
C GLY A 761 7.32 24.03 -18.27
N LEU A 762 7.13 23.17 -19.27
CA LEU A 762 6.24 22.00 -19.18
C LEU A 762 6.73 20.86 -20.05
N LEU A 763 6.63 19.65 -19.55
CA LEU A 763 6.88 18.41 -20.28
C LEU A 763 5.60 17.56 -20.34
N TYR A 764 5.11 17.25 -21.53
CA TYR A 764 4.07 16.25 -21.73
C TYR A 764 4.68 14.84 -21.71
N ASN A 765 4.26 14.02 -20.77
CA ASN A 765 4.83 12.68 -20.52
C ASN A 765 3.71 11.63 -20.47
N PRO A 766 3.20 11.18 -21.63
CA PRO A 766 2.14 10.18 -21.67
C PRO A 766 2.62 8.84 -21.11
N TYR A 767 1.68 8.00 -20.67
CA TYR A 767 1.98 6.62 -20.33
C TYR A 767 2.52 5.86 -21.54
N VAL A 768 3.48 4.98 -21.30
CA VAL A 768 4.15 4.17 -22.33
C VAL A 768 4.44 2.75 -21.80
N ASN A 769 4.58 1.81 -22.71
CA ASN A 769 5.04 0.44 -22.40
C ASN A 769 6.57 0.41 -22.45
N SER A 770 7.26 0.53 -21.33
CA SER A 770 8.73 0.57 -21.31
C SER A 770 9.38 -0.26 -20.20
N GLY A 771 8.66 -0.57 -19.14
CA GLY A 771 9.19 -1.29 -17.99
C GLY A 771 9.39 -2.78 -18.25
N LYS A 772 10.39 -3.38 -17.60
CA LYS A 772 10.59 -4.84 -17.53
C LYS A 772 11.11 -5.20 -16.14
N THR A 773 10.55 -6.25 -15.55
CA THR A 773 10.91 -6.73 -14.22
C THR A 773 11.14 -8.24 -14.23
N ARG A 774 12.09 -8.72 -13.43
CA ARG A 774 12.34 -10.14 -13.17
C ARG A 774 12.34 -10.41 -11.67
N ALA A 775 11.55 -11.40 -11.24
CA ALA A 775 11.54 -11.89 -9.86
C ALA A 775 11.75 -13.40 -9.84
N SER A 776 12.60 -13.90 -8.93
CA SER A 776 12.82 -15.34 -8.72
C SER A 776 13.02 -15.62 -7.24
N GLY A 777 12.57 -16.77 -6.79
CA GLY A 777 12.73 -17.15 -5.40
C GLY A 777 12.19 -18.54 -5.08
N PHE A 778 12.02 -18.79 -3.79
CA PHE A 778 11.54 -20.05 -3.26
C PHE A 778 10.42 -19.81 -2.26
N ASP A 779 9.37 -20.60 -2.36
CA ASP A 779 8.34 -20.73 -1.34
C ASP A 779 8.49 -22.09 -0.68
N PHE A 780 8.44 -22.16 0.65
CA PHE A 780 8.50 -23.40 1.39
C PHE A 780 7.40 -23.47 2.44
N ASP A 781 6.90 -24.68 2.64
CA ASP A 781 5.89 -25.01 3.63
C ASP A 781 6.21 -26.39 4.23
N ALA A 782 6.14 -26.50 5.54
CA ALA A 782 6.29 -27.80 6.22
C ALA A 782 5.35 -27.83 7.42
N GLY A 783 4.63 -28.92 7.60
CA GLY A 783 3.73 -29.00 8.74
C GLY A 783 3.21 -30.38 9.02
N GLY A 784 2.68 -30.55 10.23
CA GLY A 784 2.09 -31.81 10.64
C GLY A 784 1.24 -31.70 11.90
N ARG A 785 0.47 -32.74 12.12
CA ARG A 785 -0.37 -32.94 13.31
C ARG A 785 -0.07 -34.27 13.97
N PHE A 786 0.01 -34.27 15.28
CA PHE A 786 0.17 -35.46 16.04
C PHE A 786 -0.53 -35.36 17.39
N ASN A 787 -1.03 -36.49 17.90
CA ASN A 787 -1.66 -36.57 19.19
C ASN A 787 -0.62 -36.93 20.24
N THR A 788 -0.68 -36.27 21.38
CA THR A 788 0.17 -36.50 22.54
C THR A 788 -0.69 -36.84 23.74
N GLY A 789 -0.07 -37.29 24.84
CA GLY A 789 -0.79 -37.51 26.09
C GLY A 789 -1.48 -36.30 26.70
N ILE A 790 -1.07 -35.08 26.29
CA ILE A 790 -1.64 -33.82 26.78
C ILE A 790 -2.60 -33.14 25.78
N GLY A 791 -2.68 -33.65 24.56
CA GLY A 791 -3.56 -33.08 23.54
C GLY A 791 -3.02 -33.18 22.11
N GLN A 792 -3.71 -32.55 21.19
CA GLN A 792 -3.31 -32.51 19.79
C GLN A 792 -2.34 -31.34 19.54
N VAL A 793 -1.17 -31.65 19.00
CA VAL A 793 -0.14 -30.68 18.58
C VAL A 793 -0.20 -30.52 17.08
N ARG A 794 -0.13 -29.26 16.59
CA ARG A 794 0.10 -28.93 15.19
C ARG A 794 1.34 -28.04 15.08
N LEU A 795 2.22 -28.37 14.16
CA LEU A 795 3.37 -27.54 13.79
C LEU A 795 3.22 -27.13 12.32
N LYS A 796 3.52 -25.87 12.00
CA LYS A 796 3.56 -25.36 10.63
C LYS A 796 4.67 -24.33 10.48
N LEU A 797 5.59 -24.62 9.58
CA LEU A 797 6.62 -23.70 9.10
C LEU A 797 6.23 -23.24 7.70
N GLU A 798 6.24 -21.95 7.45
CA GLU A 798 6.05 -21.38 6.11
C GLU A 798 7.04 -20.27 5.89
N GLY A 799 7.48 -20.08 4.64
CA GLY A 799 8.35 -18.98 4.31
C GLY A 799 8.47 -18.72 2.82
N THR A 800 8.96 -17.53 2.51
CA THR A 800 9.30 -17.11 1.16
C THR A 800 10.69 -16.49 1.16
N TYR A 801 11.49 -16.84 0.16
CA TYR A 801 12.83 -16.31 -0.06
C TYR A 801 12.91 -15.68 -1.44
N LEU A 802 13.00 -14.35 -1.49
CA LEU A 802 13.23 -13.60 -2.72
C LEU A 802 14.71 -13.65 -3.06
N TRP A 803 15.06 -14.53 -4.00
CA TRP A 803 16.46 -14.72 -4.41
C TRP A 803 16.96 -13.59 -5.29
N LYS A 804 16.13 -13.18 -6.28
CA LYS A 804 16.48 -12.19 -7.28
C LYS A 804 15.29 -11.30 -7.62
N TYR A 805 15.55 -9.99 -7.67
CA TYR A 805 14.62 -8.99 -8.19
C TYR A 805 15.41 -7.95 -8.99
N GLN A 806 15.02 -7.71 -10.23
CA GLN A 806 15.71 -6.78 -11.13
C GLN A 806 14.69 -5.98 -11.94
N GLU A 807 14.96 -4.71 -12.11
CA GLU A 807 14.26 -3.82 -13.02
C GLU A 807 15.17 -3.50 -14.21
N PHE A 808 14.58 -3.19 -15.35
CA PHE A 808 15.31 -2.85 -16.56
C PHE A 808 15.47 -1.34 -16.66
N SER A 809 16.70 -0.88 -16.67
CA SER A 809 17.05 0.51 -16.96
C SER A 809 17.02 0.73 -18.46
N VAL A 810 16.09 1.58 -18.92
CA VAL A 810 15.99 1.98 -20.34
C VAL A 810 17.24 2.77 -20.75
N THR A 811 17.77 3.56 -19.82
CA THR A 811 18.97 4.37 -20.03
C THR A 811 20.21 3.54 -20.30
N ASP A 812 20.42 2.51 -19.48
CA ASP A 812 21.61 1.66 -19.57
C ASP A 812 21.40 0.48 -20.52
N ASN A 813 20.18 0.31 -21.02
CA ASN A 813 19.72 -0.83 -21.82
C ASN A 813 20.10 -2.18 -21.18
N ALA A 814 19.98 -2.25 -19.86
CA ALA A 814 20.38 -3.40 -19.06
C ALA A 814 19.45 -3.58 -17.84
N TYR A 815 19.46 -4.78 -17.30
CA TYR A 815 18.84 -5.00 -15.97
C TYR A 815 19.76 -4.47 -14.88
N ASP A 816 19.18 -3.79 -13.91
CA ASP A 816 19.87 -3.35 -12.72
C ASP A 816 20.49 -4.50 -11.93
N THR A 817 21.33 -4.15 -10.97
CA THR A 817 21.84 -5.10 -9.99
C THR A 817 20.67 -5.74 -9.23
N ASN A 818 20.91 -6.88 -8.58
CA ASN A 818 19.87 -7.56 -7.81
C ASN A 818 19.40 -6.71 -6.63
N LEU A 819 18.18 -6.22 -6.69
CA LEU A 819 17.55 -5.36 -5.69
C LEU A 819 16.97 -6.14 -4.50
N ALA A 820 16.85 -7.47 -4.59
CA ALA A 820 16.36 -8.27 -3.47
C ALA A 820 17.22 -8.02 -2.22
N GLY A 821 16.60 -7.73 -1.10
CA GLY A 821 17.29 -7.45 0.16
C GLY A 821 17.96 -6.08 0.23
N ASN A 822 17.55 -5.14 -0.60
CA ASN A 822 17.89 -3.72 -0.46
C ASN A 822 16.73 -2.95 0.18
N TYR A 823 16.93 -1.65 0.36
CA TYR A 823 15.96 -0.72 0.95
C TYR A 823 14.58 -0.74 0.26
N ASP A 824 14.54 -0.83 -1.08
CA ASP A 824 13.29 -0.73 -1.84
C ASP A 824 12.46 -2.01 -1.73
N MET A 825 13.13 -3.16 -1.64
CA MET A 825 12.49 -4.49 -1.60
C MET A 825 12.35 -5.07 -0.19
N GLY A 826 13.10 -4.56 0.79
CA GLY A 826 13.12 -5.06 2.16
C GLY A 826 13.73 -6.47 2.31
N SER A 827 13.24 -7.22 3.28
CA SER A 827 13.79 -8.53 3.65
C SER A 827 13.67 -9.58 2.54
N ARG A 828 14.79 -10.27 2.22
CA ARG A 828 14.79 -11.42 1.30
C ARG A 828 14.03 -12.63 1.83
N LEU A 829 14.24 -12.96 3.10
CA LEU A 829 13.62 -14.10 3.76
C LEU A 829 12.58 -13.62 4.78
N LYS A 830 11.36 -14.10 4.59
CA LYS A 830 10.29 -14.00 5.57
C LYS A 830 9.83 -15.42 5.91
N ALA A 831 9.80 -15.76 7.19
CA ALA A 831 9.40 -17.09 7.64
C ALA A 831 8.54 -17.00 8.90
N LYS A 832 7.64 -17.96 9.07
CA LYS A 832 6.78 -18.11 10.25
C LYS A 832 6.76 -19.56 10.69
N LEU A 833 7.05 -19.78 11.96
CA LEU A 833 6.86 -21.08 12.60
C LEU A 833 5.71 -20.98 13.59
N ARG A 834 4.64 -21.72 13.33
CA ARG A 834 3.46 -21.81 14.20
C ARG A 834 3.45 -23.15 14.92
N ALA A 835 3.26 -23.10 16.22
CA ALA A 835 2.98 -24.26 17.05
C ALA A 835 1.63 -24.06 17.74
N SER A 836 0.78 -25.07 17.73
CA SER A 836 -0.45 -25.04 18.52
C SER A 836 -0.67 -26.35 19.28
N LEU A 837 -1.28 -26.24 20.46
CA LEU A 837 -1.65 -27.34 21.32
C LEU A 837 -3.11 -27.18 21.75
N LYS A 838 -3.96 -28.12 21.33
CA LYS A 838 -5.34 -28.20 21.79
C LYS A 838 -5.39 -29.24 22.90
N ALA A 839 -5.59 -28.78 24.15
CA ALA A 839 -5.63 -29.57 25.37
C ALA A 839 -6.96 -29.35 26.10
N GLY A 840 -7.90 -30.30 25.98
CA GLY A 840 -9.25 -30.15 26.53
C GLY A 840 -9.95 -28.89 26.00
N SER A 841 -10.37 -28.03 26.90
CA SER A 841 -11.04 -26.74 26.56
C SER A 841 -10.08 -25.58 26.21
N PHE A 842 -8.78 -25.83 26.27
CA PHE A 842 -7.77 -24.83 25.98
C PHE A 842 -7.13 -25.07 24.60
N ASP A 843 -6.96 -23.98 23.83
CA ASP A 843 -6.21 -23.98 22.57
C ASP A 843 -5.10 -22.92 22.67
N HIS A 844 -3.85 -23.40 22.74
CA HIS A 844 -2.66 -22.57 22.81
C HIS A 844 -2.05 -22.45 21.42
N GLY A 845 -1.62 -21.25 21.06
CA GLY A 845 -0.87 -21.01 19.84
C GLY A 845 0.35 -20.12 20.09
N MET A 846 1.43 -20.43 19.44
CA MET A 846 2.64 -19.62 19.41
C MET A 846 3.12 -19.47 17.98
N THR A 847 3.47 -18.24 17.58
CA THR A 847 4.00 -17.95 16.26
C THR A 847 5.33 -17.21 16.39
N LEU A 848 6.39 -17.81 15.87
CA LEU A 848 7.68 -17.15 15.66
C LEU A 848 7.68 -16.51 14.29
N ASN A 849 7.79 -15.19 14.21
CA ASN A 849 7.91 -14.44 12.98
C ASN A 849 9.38 -14.05 12.78
N TYR A 850 9.89 -14.28 11.58
CA TYR A 850 11.25 -13.93 11.20
C TYR A 850 11.27 -13.17 9.89
N ALA A 851 12.02 -12.06 9.85
CA ALA A 851 12.36 -11.32 8.64
C ALA A 851 13.87 -11.05 8.64
N SER A 852 14.57 -11.41 7.56
CA SER A 852 16.01 -11.15 7.43
C SER A 852 16.28 -9.64 7.36
N GLY A 853 17.46 -9.24 7.79
CA GLY A 853 17.95 -7.89 7.55
C GLY A 853 18.13 -7.59 6.05
N PHE A 854 18.29 -6.30 5.73
CA PHE A 854 18.47 -5.82 4.36
C PHE A 854 19.41 -4.61 4.32
N SER A 855 19.97 -4.31 3.13
CA SER A 855 20.79 -3.12 2.92
C SER A 855 19.93 -1.85 2.96
N ASN A 856 20.45 -0.80 3.56
CA ASN A 856 19.78 0.51 3.60
C ASN A 856 20.04 1.37 2.34
N ASP A 857 20.87 0.87 1.41
CA ASP A 857 21.11 1.52 0.13
C ASP A 857 19.98 1.26 -0.84
N SER A 858 19.52 2.32 -1.52
CA SER A 858 18.55 2.26 -2.62
C SER A 858 19.25 2.41 -3.97
N GLN A 859 18.56 2.06 -5.06
CA GLN A 859 19.02 2.34 -6.42
C GLN A 859 19.40 3.80 -6.65
N THR A 860 18.60 4.72 -6.10
CA THR A 860 18.76 6.16 -6.30
C THR A 860 19.86 6.77 -5.44
N SER A 861 20.40 6.02 -4.45
CA SER A 861 21.42 6.51 -3.52
C SER A 861 22.24 5.35 -2.92
N PRO A 862 23.02 4.64 -3.77
CA PRO A 862 23.74 3.44 -3.35
C PRO A 862 24.82 3.68 -2.30
N THR A 863 25.16 4.92 -1.97
CA THR A 863 26.21 5.30 -1.02
C THR A 863 25.74 6.37 -0.03
N TYR A 864 24.47 6.31 0.38
CA TYR A 864 23.88 7.29 1.29
C TYR A 864 24.75 7.57 2.51
N CYS A 865 25.22 6.54 3.18
CA CYS A 865 26.03 6.69 4.41
C CYS A 865 27.40 7.32 4.12
N VAL A 866 28.01 7.00 3.01
CA VAL A 866 29.28 7.59 2.55
C VAL A 866 29.05 9.05 2.15
N THR A 867 28.02 9.32 1.38
CA THR A 867 27.67 10.67 0.91
C THR A 867 27.37 11.61 2.08
N ASN A 868 26.72 11.08 3.14
CA ASN A 868 26.42 11.85 4.37
C ASN A 868 27.56 11.79 5.40
N LYS A 869 28.74 11.28 5.03
CA LYS A 869 29.95 11.24 5.85
C LYS A 869 29.72 10.62 7.25
N VAL A 870 28.95 9.55 7.31
CA VAL A 870 28.72 8.80 8.55
C VAL A 870 30.06 8.25 9.03
N SER A 871 30.33 8.33 10.34
CA SER A 871 31.59 7.85 10.92
C SER A 871 31.77 6.34 10.73
N ALA A 872 33.00 5.88 10.67
CA ALA A 872 33.32 4.47 10.43
C ALA A 872 32.65 3.53 11.46
N GLU A 873 32.56 3.95 12.73
CA GLU A 873 31.89 3.18 13.81
C GLU A 873 30.40 3.01 13.61
N ASN A 874 29.75 3.95 12.91
CA ASN A 874 28.31 3.96 12.66
C ASN A 874 27.93 3.48 11.25
N MET A 875 28.91 3.16 10.43
CA MET A 875 28.73 2.80 9.03
C MET A 875 27.86 1.54 8.86
N ASP A 876 28.06 0.51 9.68
CA ASP A 876 27.25 -0.72 9.61
C ASP A 876 25.79 -0.45 10.00
N ALA A 877 25.56 0.30 11.07
CA ALA A 877 24.21 0.67 11.50
C ALA A 877 23.48 1.57 10.48
N CYS A 878 24.22 2.41 9.75
CA CYS A 878 23.67 3.21 8.66
C CYS A 878 23.40 2.40 7.41
N SER A 879 24.29 1.48 7.04
CA SER A 879 24.22 0.74 5.78
C SER A 879 23.28 -0.45 5.82
N ARG A 880 22.88 -0.91 7.01
CA ARG A 880 22.06 -2.11 7.17
C ARG A 880 20.92 -1.92 8.16
N VAL A 881 19.79 -2.54 7.84
CA VAL A 881 18.69 -2.79 8.77
C VAL A 881 18.79 -4.22 9.27
N GLY A 882 18.82 -4.41 10.58
CA GLY A 882 18.98 -5.73 11.21
C GLY A 882 17.80 -6.67 10.95
N SER A 883 17.97 -7.96 11.22
CA SER A 883 16.87 -8.93 11.15
C SER A 883 15.86 -8.68 12.28
N ASN A 884 14.59 -8.90 11.98
CA ASN A 884 13.51 -8.83 12.95
C ASN A 884 12.98 -10.23 13.29
N THR A 885 12.87 -10.52 14.60
CA THR A 885 12.30 -11.77 15.10
C THR A 885 11.35 -11.44 16.24
N THR A 886 10.07 -11.77 16.11
CA THR A 886 9.07 -11.59 17.15
C THR A 886 8.36 -12.91 17.45
N VAL A 887 7.81 -13.04 18.64
CA VAL A 887 7.00 -14.18 19.05
C VAL A 887 5.63 -13.68 19.45
N ASP A 888 4.60 -14.23 18.84
CA ASP A 888 3.22 -13.98 19.21
C ASP A 888 2.67 -15.19 19.96
N TYR A 889 1.79 -14.95 20.92
CA TYR A 889 1.10 -16.00 21.70
C TYR A 889 -0.39 -15.77 21.69
N ASN A 890 -1.15 -16.84 21.55
CA ASN A 890 -2.59 -16.82 21.75
C ASN A 890 -3.06 -17.98 22.65
N LEU A 891 -4.08 -17.71 23.42
CA LEU A 891 -4.78 -18.69 24.26
C LEU A 891 -6.28 -18.54 24.05
N SER A 892 -6.96 -19.62 23.71
CA SER A 892 -8.42 -19.63 23.66
C SER A 892 -8.96 -20.64 24.66
N PHE A 893 -10.04 -20.28 25.35
CA PHE A 893 -10.76 -21.11 26.30
C PHE A 893 -12.22 -21.28 25.88
N SER A 894 -12.67 -22.53 25.76
CA SER A 894 -14.04 -22.91 25.37
C SER A 894 -14.71 -23.83 26.37
N GLY A 895 -14.32 -23.80 27.66
CA GLY A 895 -14.90 -24.60 28.72
C GLY A 895 -16.26 -24.13 29.27
N ILE A 896 -16.68 -22.91 28.85
CA ILE A 896 -18.00 -22.37 29.18
C ILE A 896 -18.93 -22.61 27.99
N LYS A 897 -20.11 -23.20 28.24
CA LYS A 897 -21.08 -23.50 27.19
C LYS A 897 -21.34 -22.25 26.31
N ASN A 898 -21.29 -22.43 25.00
CA ASN A 898 -21.55 -21.42 23.98
C ASN A 898 -20.61 -20.18 24.02
N THR A 899 -19.57 -20.23 24.86
CA THR A 899 -18.66 -19.09 25.06
C THR A 899 -17.26 -19.47 24.69
N ARG A 900 -16.57 -18.60 23.90
CA ARG A 900 -15.13 -18.66 23.67
C ARG A 900 -14.49 -17.36 24.13
N LEU A 901 -13.51 -17.47 25.01
CA LEU A 901 -12.68 -16.37 25.47
C LEU A 901 -11.27 -16.56 24.89
N SER A 902 -10.68 -15.48 24.36
CA SER A 902 -9.34 -15.55 23.80
C SER A 902 -8.48 -14.41 24.31
N LEU A 903 -7.21 -14.70 24.55
CA LEU A 903 -6.13 -13.77 24.85
C LEU A 903 -5.13 -13.81 23.69
N TYR A 904 -4.70 -12.67 23.22
CA TYR A 904 -3.67 -12.50 22.18
C TYR A 904 -2.56 -11.61 22.70
N ILE A 905 -1.32 -11.99 22.48
CA ILE A 905 -0.15 -11.20 22.82
C ILE A 905 0.74 -11.17 21.58
N ASP A 906 0.69 -10.06 20.84
CA ASP A 906 1.62 -9.83 19.72
C ASP A 906 2.96 -9.35 20.31
N ASN A 907 4.07 -9.81 19.75
CA ASN A 907 5.42 -9.47 20.21
C ASN A 907 5.59 -9.71 21.73
N LEU A 908 5.40 -10.94 22.17
CA LEU A 908 5.40 -11.36 23.57
C LEU A 908 6.58 -10.82 24.41
N PHE A 909 7.76 -10.73 23.81
CA PHE A 909 8.98 -10.27 24.46
C PHE A 909 9.22 -8.77 24.32
N ASP A 910 8.28 -8.01 23.76
CA ASP A 910 8.38 -6.57 23.54
C ASP A 910 9.68 -6.16 22.82
N LYS A 911 10.06 -6.94 21.82
CA LYS A 911 11.29 -6.68 21.08
C LYS A 911 11.12 -5.47 20.19
N ALA A 912 12.01 -4.50 20.34
CA ALA A 912 12.07 -3.33 19.48
C ALA A 912 12.35 -3.73 18.02
N ALA A 913 11.67 -3.07 17.08
CA ALA A 913 11.96 -3.23 15.66
C ALA A 913 13.35 -2.70 15.33
N PRO A 914 14.05 -3.27 14.33
CA PRO A 914 15.34 -2.75 13.90
C PRO A 914 15.19 -1.33 13.35
N VAL A 915 16.13 -0.46 13.72
CA VAL A 915 16.13 0.95 13.29
C VAL A 915 16.51 1.04 11.82
N GLN A 916 15.72 1.81 11.07
CA GLN A 916 16.03 2.16 9.70
C GLN A 916 16.60 3.58 9.65
N TRP A 917 17.91 3.72 9.49
CA TRP A 917 18.62 4.98 9.57
C TRP A 917 18.05 6.09 8.68
N ARG A 918 17.68 5.75 7.46
CA ARG A 918 17.24 6.74 6.45
C ARG A 918 15.84 7.30 6.70
N ARG A 919 14.93 6.49 7.28
CA ARG A 919 13.55 6.89 7.60
C ARG A 919 13.35 7.23 9.07
N GLY A 920 14.37 7.00 9.90
CA GLY A 920 14.31 7.21 11.34
C GLY A 920 13.64 6.10 12.11
N TYR A 921 12.57 5.50 11.57
CA TYR A 921 11.86 4.37 12.17
C TYR A 921 11.41 3.41 11.09
N ALA A 922 11.51 2.12 11.35
CA ALA A 922 10.90 1.14 10.47
C ALA A 922 9.38 1.30 10.52
N GLU A 923 8.73 1.33 9.36
CA GLU A 923 7.27 1.49 9.22
C GLU A 923 6.46 0.38 9.92
N SER A 924 7.11 -0.65 10.42
CA SER A 924 6.50 -1.82 11.04
C SER A 924 6.83 -1.94 12.52
N PHE A 925 6.62 -0.89 13.32
CA PHE A 925 6.69 -1.03 14.76
C PHE A 925 5.60 -1.95 15.25
N GLN A 926 6.02 -3.12 15.70
CA GLN A 926 5.15 -4.02 16.43
C GLN A 926 5.54 -3.96 17.90
N PHE A 927 4.89 -3.06 18.64
CA PHE A 927 4.94 -3.09 20.11
C PHE A 927 4.34 -4.38 20.61
N ARG A 928 4.66 -4.74 21.88
CA ARG A 928 3.84 -5.74 22.55
C ARG A 928 2.41 -5.22 22.65
N ARG A 929 1.49 -5.98 22.08
CA ARG A 929 0.07 -5.67 22.11
C ARG A 929 -0.67 -6.79 22.79
N ILE A 930 -1.53 -6.42 23.73
CA ILE A 930 -2.37 -7.37 24.47
C ILE A 930 -3.81 -7.19 23.96
N GLY A 931 -4.40 -8.28 23.49
CA GLY A 931 -5.76 -8.31 23.00
C GLY A 931 -6.60 -9.36 23.69
N VAL A 932 -7.87 -9.05 23.85
CA VAL A 932 -8.87 -9.99 24.35
C VAL A 932 -10.03 -10.07 23.38
N SER A 933 -10.57 -11.27 23.24
CA SER A 933 -11.78 -11.51 22.46
C SER A 933 -12.76 -12.34 23.28
N ALA A 934 -14.03 -11.99 23.20
CA ALA A 934 -15.12 -12.78 23.78
C ALA A 934 -16.17 -13.03 22.70
N SER A 935 -16.54 -14.28 22.48
CA SER A 935 -17.65 -14.64 21.59
C SER A 935 -18.67 -15.49 22.31
N TYR A 936 -19.95 -15.24 22.02
CA TYR A 936 -21.07 -16.02 22.53
C TYR A 936 -21.94 -16.46 21.36
N THR A 937 -22.24 -17.75 21.31
CA THR A 937 -23.13 -18.36 20.32
C THR A 937 -24.48 -18.64 20.97
N PHE A 938 -25.51 -18.00 20.45
CA PHE A 938 -26.91 -18.29 20.86
C PHE A 938 -27.36 -19.57 20.14
N LEU A 939 -28.22 -20.33 20.78
CA LEU A 939 -28.77 -21.58 20.23
C LEU A 939 -29.70 -21.30 19.05
#